data_8b19cf042b85f056bf92c7e9a206ad04
#
_entry.id   8b19cf042b85f056bf92c7e9a206ad04
#
_cell.length_a   1.000
_cell.length_b   1.000
_cell.length_c   1.000
_cell.angle_alpha   90.00
_cell.angle_beta   90.00
_cell.angle_gamma   90.00
#
_symmetry.space_group_name_H-M   'P 1'
#
loop_
_entity.id
_entity.type
_entity.pdbx_description
1 polymer ?
#
loop_
_entity_poly.entity_id
_entity_poly.type
_entity_poly.pdbx_seq_one_letter_code
_entity_poly.pdbx_strand_id
1 'polypeptide(L)'
;MAVSKKSSAPRSKRKKEPEQRPTSLVSLVFFWPFYLYHYVIRNLPLLARIPLRLIGAPAIVGLYLLVMLSIVYGIRSKQYRLDKIHEMPERTLIIDKRGVELARIHGEIRDIITLDQVSPSFRKAILAREDERFYQHGAFDPIGIVRAFIKNLQGKREGASTITQQLAADVFKLKEYGKKKSLLQQIDRKFLEIAIAYRIEGYLGSKDKVLEAYLNSINWGRSIRGIQEASRIYFEKNASEINLSESAMLAGIVRGPDAFNPFNNMDAAIRERNSTLERMVVAKVITADEAAAAKKEPLDIRPANRRKIRESYALDAIRRDLEVILEKENIELGGLIITTTIDNLIQQKAEEAVEASLSRIEKTPGYPHQTRAKWQAIPEGKKTPTAYLQGAAVVIENHTGEVLAIVGGRSADESKFNRAIQAHRQIGSVFKPFVYLSAFDKGMRPDTMISDGYIDSGEIKGAPASWHPKNSDGKYGGNYPVSYGLIRSRNTMSVRVGNYAGFSNVREVSRQAGFQLELPDTPSSYLGSWEATPYEVASAYSMLPNGGARYRPFLISQIKDRTGTILYSTPPLPYQAASSGSAWSVSKILQEVTTTGTAAAVKMLGFDKPCAGKTGTTNNFKDAWFAGYTTSLSCAVWCGMDDSQRTVQGGYGATLSLPIWVDIMKTAERLGYKANQFTQMTPDTGLVSCTLCKQSGKRATTGCAAAGTSYVDQVPVDIAPAKNDLCPIHPIKAVSNDEDTPPRPSDRPLRAQPVDEPSRTPLRAQPLEEPSQPLRAQPVE
;
A
#
# COMPACT_ATOMS: atom_id res chain seq x y z
N MET A 1 89.37 -18.99 -36.82
CA MET A 1 89.93 -20.34 -36.92
C MET A 1 88.80 -21.29 -36.63
N ALA A 2 88.27 -22.19 -37.37
CA ALA A 2 88.76 -22.93 -38.50
C ALA A 2 87.57 -23.31 -39.45
N VAL A 3 87.81 -23.26 -40.66
CA VAL A 3 87.06 -23.77 -41.83
C VAL A 3 86.87 -25.24 -41.77
N SER A 4 85.72 -25.79 -42.18
CA SER A 4 85.59 -27.07 -42.81
C SER A 4 84.32 -27.23 -43.65
N LYS A 5 84.48 -27.13 -44.88
CA LYS A 5 84.14 -27.91 -46.08
C LYS A 5 82.82 -28.70 -46.12
N LYS A 6 82.09 -28.28 -47.19
CA LYS A 6 81.01 -28.93 -47.92
C LYS A 6 81.25 -30.43 -48.18
N SER A 7 80.16 -31.21 -48.09
CA SER A 7 80.02 -32.39 -49.00
C SER A 7 78.53 -32.42 -49.50
N SER A 8 78.42 -32.44 -50.79
CA SER A 8 77.20 -32.58 -51.58
C SER A 8 76.78 -34.03 -51.70
N ALA A 9 75.54 -34.35 -51.35
CA ALA A 9 74.93 -35.62 -51.70
C ALA A 9 73.60 -35.41 -52.46
N PRO A 10 73.18 -36.28 -53.35
CA PRO A 10 72.28 -36.00 -54.46
C PRO A 10 70.81 -36.01 -54.05
N ARG A 11 70.02 -35.11 -54.66
CA ARG A 11 68.55 -34.99 -54.54
C ARG A 11 67.86 -36.30 -54.94
N SER A 12 67.31 -37.05 -53.95
CA SER A 12 66.30 -38.06 -54.20
C SER A 12 64.95 -37.44 -54.50
N LYS A 13 64.32 -37.89 -55.58
CA LYS A 13 62.95 -37.51 -55.95
C LYS A 13 61.98 -38.04 -54.88
N ARG A 14 61.46 -37.15 -53.97
CA ARG A 14 60.32 -37.49 -53.10
C ARG A 14 59.09 -37.77 -53.97
N LYS A 15 58.65 -39.03 -53.97
CA LYS A 15 57.32 -39.44 -54.41
C LYS A 15 56.33 -38.68 -53.53
N LYS A 16 55.33 -37.92 -54.11
CA LYS A 16 54.21 -37.42 -53.44
C LYS A 16 53.41 -38.58 -52.84
N GLU A 17 53.39 -38.69 -51.52
CA GLU A 17 52.42 -39.53 -50.82
C GLU A 17 51.01 -39.09 -51.19
N PRO A 18 50.02 -39.99 -51.33
CA PRO A 18 48.64 -39.62 -51.57
C PRO A 18 48.07 -38.94 -50.32
N GLU A 19 47.50 -37.78 -50.50
CA GLU A 19 46.73 -37.04 -49.46
C GLU A 19 45.82 -38.04 -48.71
N GLN A 20 46.08 -38.26 -47.43
CA GLN A 20 45.20 -39.02 -46.55
C GLN A 20 43.84 -38.37 -46.53
N ARG A 21 42.84 -39.08 -47.06
CA ARG A 21 41.40 -38.65 -46.93
C ARG A 21 41.01 -38.67 -45.44
N PRO A 22 40.35 -37.67 -44.98
CA PRO A 22 39.89 -37.67 -43.61
C PRO A 22 38.89 -38.82 -43.40
N THR A 23 39.22 -39.73 -42.53
CA THR A 23 38.52 -41.02 -42.31
C THR A 23 37.51 -40.96 -41.15
N SER A 24 37.06 -39.78 -40.71
CA SER A 24 35.99 -39.68 -39.67
C SER A 24 34.64 -39.54 -40.36
N LEU A 25 33.64 -40.32 -39.89
CA LEU A 25 32.23 -40.22 -40.32
C LEU A 25 31.72 -38.79 -40.21
N VAL A 26 32.15 -38.03 -39.21
CA VAL A 26 31.84 -36.61 -38.97
C VAL A 26 32.33 -35.74 -40.13
N SER A 27 33.58 -35.97 -40.64
CA SER A 27 34.10 -35.16 -41.74
C SER A 27 33.40 -35.50 -43.07
N LEU A 28 32.97 -36.74 -43.27
CA LEU A 28 32.21 -37.15 -44.44
C LEU A 28 30.81 -36.54 -44.45
N VAL A 29 30.12 -36.51 -43.33
CA VAL A 29 28.79 -35.91 -43.18
C VAL A 29 28.85 -34.38 -43.30
N PHE A 30 29.88 -33.72 -42.72
CA PHE A 30 30.00 -32.26 -42.79
C PHE A 30 30.47 -31.74 -44.16
N PHE A 31 31.34 -32.45 -44.85
CA PHE A 31 31.93 -31.95 -46.11
C PHE A 31 31.40 -32.66 -47.38
N TRP A 32 30.40 -33.56 -47.27
CA TRP A 32 29.82 -34.23 -48.42
C TRP A 32 29.30 -33.32 -49.53
N PRO A 33 28.68 -32.12 -49.25
CA PRO A 33 28.24 -31.24 -50.32
C PRO A 33 29.43 -30.62 -51.07
N PHE A 34 30.56 -30.37 -50.35
CA PHE A 34 31.80 -29.93 -51.00
C PHE A 34 32.42 -31.02 -51.88
N TYR A 35 32.39 -32.28 -51.44
CA TYR A 35 32.86 -33.40 -52.22
C TYR A 35 31.99 -33.66 -53.45
N LEU A 36 30.63 -33.60 -53.26
CA LEU A 36 29.70 -33.73 -54.37
C LEU A 36 29.83 -32.58 -55.37
N TYR A 37 29.93 -31.35 -54.88
CA TYR A 37 30.16 -30.19 -55.73
C TYR A 37 31.46 -30.25 -56.52
N HIS A 38 32.54 -30.69 -55.90
CA HIS A 38 33.84 -30.87 -56.54
C HIS A 38 33.79 -31.98 -57.56
N TYR A 39 33.11 -33.10 -57.28
CA TYR A 39 32.86 -34.20 -58.18
C TYR A 39 32.06 -33.81 -59.43
N VAL A 40 30.97 -33.05 -59.22
CA VAL A 40 30.13 -32.58 -60.34
C VAL A 40 30.89 -31.57 -61.19
N ILE A 41 31.61 -30.64 -60.65
CA ILE A 41 32.37 -29.66 -61.42
C ILE A 41 33.50 -30.27 -62.20
N ARG A 42 34.14 -31.28 -61.61
CA ARG A 42 35.24 -31.98 -62.31
C ARG A 42 34.80 -32.66 -63.62
N ASN A 43 33.55 -33.03 -63.76
CA ASN A 43 32.97 -33.69 -64.89
C ASN A 43 32.30 -32.77 -65.92
N LEU A 44 32.32 -31.44 -65.73
CA LEU A 44 31.72 -30.45 -66.65
C LEU A 44 32.76 -29.90 -67.68
N PRO A 45 32.32 -29.37 -68.82
CA PRO A 45 33.15 -28.59 -69.75
C PRO A 45 33.82 -27.39 -69.13
N LEU A 46 35.01 -27.01 -69.60
CA LEU A 46 35.78 -25.91 -68.96
C LEU A 46 35.03 -24.58 -68.85
N LEU A 47 34.25 -24.24 -69.89
CA LEU A 47 33.44 -23.01 -69.93
C LEU A 47 32.34 -22.98 -68.84
N ALA A 48 31.78 -24.09 -68.42
CA ALA A 48 30.79 -24.21 -67.39
C ALA A 48 31.38 -24.24 -65.95
N ARG A 49 32.68 -24.60 -65.82
CA ARG A 49 33.40 -24.72 -64.52
C ARG A 49 33.63 -23.35 -63.87
N ILE A 50 33.91 -22.31 -64.68
CA ILE A 50 34.25 -20.97 -64.17
C ILE A 50 33.08 -20.30 -63.49
N PRO A 51 31.88 -20.11 -64.09
CA PRO A 51 30.75 -19.52 -63.43
C PRO A 51 30.27 -20.35 -62.24
N LEU A 52 30.26 -21.69 -62.31
CA LEU A 52 29.89 -22.52 -61.18
C LEU A 52 30.88 -22.44 -60.00
N ARG A 53 32.20 -22.27 -60.24
CA ARG A 53 33.17 -22.04 -59.15
C ARG A 53 33.02 -20.67 -58.53
N LEU A 54 32.68 -19.65 -59.29
CA LEU A 54 32.51 -18.28 -58.81
C LEU A 54 31.23 -18.10 -58.02
N ILE A 55 30.15 -18.84 -58.29
CA ILE A 55 28.84 -18.73 -57.63
C ILE A 55 28.62 -19.90 -56.65
N GLY A 56 28.89 -21.11 -57.02
CA GLY A 56 28.54 -22.31 -56.28
C GLY A 56 29.37 -22.48 -55.02
N ALA A 57 30.71 -22.24 -55.08
CA ALA A 57 31.54 -22.36 -53.88
C ALA A 57 31.16 -21.33 -52.79
N PRO A 58 30.99 -20.02 -53.09
CA PRO A 58 30.49 -19.07 -52.11
C PRO A 58 29.09 -19.43 -51.61
N ALA A 59 28.20 -19.96 -52.44
CA ALA A 59 26.87 -20.39 -52.06
C ALA A 59 26.90 -21.55 -51.03
N ILE A 60 27.78 -22.56 -51.27
CA ILE A 60 27.96 -23.66 -50.32
C ILE A 60 28.57 -23.17 -49.01
N VAL A 61 29.58 -22.32 -49.04
CA VAL A 61 30.15 -21.68 -47.82
C VAL A 61 29.09 -20.88 -47.08
N GLY A 62 28.30 -20.11 -47.81
CA GLY A 62 27.18 -19.33 -47.24
C GLY A 62 26.15 -20.25 -46.56
N LEU A 63 25.78 -21.37 -47.18
CA LEU A 63 24.86 -22.34 -46.61
C LEU A 63 25.43 -22.97 -45.32
N TYR A 64 26.72 -23.32 -45.28
CA TYR A 64 27.38 -23.82 -44.08
C TYR A 64 27.40 -22.80 -42.96
N LEU A 65 27.74 -21.56 -43.25
CA LEU A 65 27.70 -20.49 -42.28
C LEU A 65 26.30 -20.30 -41.73
N LEU A 66 25.27 -20.35 -42.57
CA LEU A 66 23.88 -20.28 -42.18
C LEU A 66 23.46 -21.41 -41.22
N VAL A 67 23.85 -22.68 -41.57
CA VAL A 67 23.58 -23.84 -40.73
C VAL A 67 24.30 -23.74 -39.38
N MET A 68 25.59 -23.38 -39.39
CA MET A 68 26.38 -23.18 -38.17
C MET A 68 25.78 -22.06 -37.29
N LEU A 69 25.43 -20.93 -37.88
CA LEU A 69 24.77 -19.84 -37.17
C LEU A 69 23.43 -20.30 -36.57
N SER A 70 22.62 -21.03 -37.35
CA SER A 70 21.34 -21.59 -36.87
C SER A 70 21.51 -22.51 -35.67
N ILE A 71 22.54 -23.35 -35.67
CA ILE A 71 22.86 -24.23 -34.53
C ILE A 71 23.31 -23.43 -33.32
N VAL A 72 24.27 -22.52 -33.49
CA VAL A 72 24.81 -21.68 -32.39
C VAL A 72 23.72 -20.84 -31.76
N TYR A 73 22.95 -20.12 -32.57
CA TYR A 73 21.87 -19.24 -32.03
C TYR A 73 20.66 -20.04 -31.57
N GLY A 74 20.39 -21.22 -32.14
CA GLY A 74 19.40 -22.16 -31.64
C GLY A 74 19.72 -22.62 -30.21
N ILE A 75 21.00 -22.97 -29.93
CA ILE A 75 21.45 -23.35 -28.59
C ILE A 75 21.39 -22.13 -27.65
N ARG A 76 21.94 -20.98 -28.07
CA ARG A 76 21.89 -19.74 -27.25
C ARG A 76 20.48 -19.30 -26.93
N SER A 77 19.54 -19.47 -27.85
CA SER A 77 18.14 -19.08 -27.63
C SER A 77 17.46 -19.89 -26.52
N LYS A 78 17.94 -21.13 -26.22
CA LYS A 78 17.39 -21.98 -25.16
C LYS A 78 17.58 -21.40 -23.74
N GLN A 79 18.52 -20.47 -23.57
CA GLN A 79 18.72 -19.74 -22.29
C GLN A 79 17.57 -18.82 -21.98
N TYR A 80 16.72 -18.49 -22.95
CA TYR A 80 15.55 -17.60 -22.77
C TYR A 80 14.31 -18.44 -22.52
N ARG A 81 13.73 -18.28 -21.32
CA ARG A 81 12.49 -18.94 -20.89
C ARG A 81 11.31 -18.29 -21.61
N LEU A 82 10.55 -19.05 -22.39
CA LEU A 82 9.46 -18.53 -23.21
C LEU A 82 8.19 -18.23 -22.40
N ASP A 83 8.05 -18.82 -21.21
CA ASP A 83 6.99 -18.50 -20.24
C ASP A 83 6.97 -17.01 -19.84
N LYS A 84 8.12 -16.32 -19.88
CA LYS A 84 8.20 -14.87 -19.70
C LYS A 84 7.28 -14.05 -20.63
N ILE A 85 6.83 -14.63 -21.75
CA ILE A 85 5.85 -13.97 -22.62
C ILE A 85 4.52 -13.81 -21.87
N HIS A 86 4.19 -14.72 -20.97
CA HIS A 86 2.99 -14.69 -20.13
C HIS A 86 3.23 -14.01 -18.78
N GLU A 87 4.51 -13.91 -18.35
CA GLU A 87 4.91 -13.17 -17.14
C GLU A 87 5.01 -11.66 -17.42
N MET A 88 4.06 -11.11 -18.15
CA MET A 88 4.05 -9.69 -18.44
C MET A 88 3.70 -8.92 -17.15
N PRO A 89 4.54 -7.95 -16.70
CA PRO A 89 4.22 -7.15 -15.53
C PRO A 89 2.89 -6.43 -15.74
N GLU A 90 1.94 -6.70 -14.88
CA GLU A 90 0.64 -6.04 -14.85
C GLU A 90 0.60 -5.07 -13.68
N ARG A 91 -0.30 -4.09 -13.72
CA ARG A 91 -0.54 -3.27 -12.56
C ARG A 91 -1.20 -4.06 -11.46
N THR A 92 -0.70 -3.89 -10.24
CA THR A 92 -1.37 -4.34 -9.03
C THR A 92 -2.58 -3.45 -8.76
N LEU A 93 -3.75 -4.06 -8.64
CA LEU A 93 -5.01 -3.40 -8.34
C LEU A 93 -5.19 -3.32 -6.82
N ILE A 94 -5.38 -2.12 -6.30
CA ILE A 94 -5.76 -1.90 -4.89
C ILE A 94 -7.24 -1.52 -4.86
N ILE A 95 -8.03 -2.28 -4.12
CA ILE A 95 -9.46 -2.06 -3.91
C ILE A 95 -9.75 -1.77 -2.43
N ASP A 96 -10.78 -0.99 -2.19
CA ASP A 96 -11.31 -0.75 -0.86
C ASP A 96 -12.07 -1.97 -0.32
N LYS A 97 -12.54 -1.90 0.93
CA LYS A 97 -13.31 -3.01 1.55
C LYS A 97 -14.64 -3.31 0.84
N ARG A 98 -15.13 -2.42 -0.02
CA ARG A 98 -16.36 -2.57 -0.82
C ARG A 98 -16.09 -3.02 -2.25
N GLY A 99 -14.82 -3.26 -2.63
CA GLY A 99 -14.41 -3.65 -3.98
C GLY A 99 -14.23 -2.49 -4.95
N VAL A 100 -14.27 -1.25 -4.50
CA VAL A 100 -14.05 -0.06 -5.34
C VAL A 100 -12.55 0.15 -5.55
N GLU A 101 -12.15 0.41 -6.79
CA GLU A 101 -10.75 0.70 -7.12
C GLU A 101 -10.26 1.97 -6.42
N LEU A 102 -9.23 1.83 -5.59
CA LEU A 102 -8.51 2.95 -4.94
C LEU A 102 -7.33 3.41 -5.79
N ALA A 103 -6.57 2.46 -6.31
CA ALA A 103 -5.38 2.76 -7.11
C ALA A 103 -4.92 1.53 -7.89
N ARG A 104 -4.07 1.78 -8.89
CA ARG A 104 -3.22 0.76 -9.52
C ARG A 104 -1.76 1.14 -9.30
N ILE A 105 -1.00 0.27 -8.69
CA ILE A 105 0.41 0.50 -8.35
C ILE A 105 1.29 -0.62 -8.92
N HIS A 106 2.59 -0.36 -9.00
CA HIS A 106 3.62 -1.27 -9.48
C HIS A 106 3.30 -1.92 -10.83
N GLY A 107 4.31 -2.51 -11.46
CA GLY A 107 4.19 -3.06 -12.80
C GLY A 107 4.14 -1.97 -13.89
N GLU A 108 4.20 -2.40 -15.13
CA GLU A 108 4.01 -1.54 -16.29
C GLU A 108 2.53 -1.18 -16.40
N ILE A 109 2.23 0.02 -16.91
CA ILE A 109 0.85 0.44 -17.20
C ILE A 109 0.34 -0.44 -18.34
N ARG A 110 -0.34 -1.55 -17.99
CA ARG A 110 -0.77 -2.56 -18.94
C ARG A 110 -2.05 -3.25 -18.45
N ASP A 111 -3.04 -3.32 -19.33
CA ASP A 111 -4.18 -4.23 -19.22
C ASP A 111 -4.06 -5.24 -20.37
N ILE A 112 -3.95 -6.53 -20.06
CA ILE A 112 -3.86 -7.60 -21.06
C ILE A 112 -5.26 -7.86 -21.60
N ILE A 113 -5.37 -7.86 -22.94
CA ILE A 113 -6.61 -8.13 -23.64
C ILE A 113 -6.39 -9.17 -24.73
N THR A 114 -7.46 -9.88 -25.09
CA THR A 114 -7.47 -10.83 -26.21
C THR A 114 -7.55 -10.12 -27.56
N LEU A 115 -7.14 -10.79 -28.63
CA LEU A 115 -7.10 -10.17 -29.96
C LEU A 115 -8.48 -9.72 -30.48
N ASP A 116 -9.56 -10.40 -30.09
CA ASP A 116 -10.94 -10.04 -30.42
C ASP A 116 -11.40 -8.72 -29.77
N GLN A 117 -10.80 -8.36 -28.63
CA GLN A 117 -11.03 -7.08 -27.94
C GLN A 117 -10.25 -5.89 -28.54
N VAL A 118 -9.51 -6.11 -29.63
CA VAL A 118 -8.78 -5.06 -30.35
C VAL A 118 -9.53 -4.66 -31.61
N SER A 119 -9.71 -3.36 -31.83
CA SER A 119 -10.35 -2.79 -33.03
C SER A 119 -9.79 -3.43 -34.32
N PRO A 120 -10.64 -3.89 -35.24
CA PRO A 120 -10.20 -4.35 -36.56
C PRO A 120 -9.37 -3.30 -37.32
N SER A 121 -9.70 -2.02 -37.17
CA SER A 121 -8.96 -0.90 -37.77
C SER A 121 -7.53 -0.83 -37.25
N PHE A 122 -7.33 -1.05 -35.93
CA PHE A 122 -5.99 -1.06 -35.35
C PHE A 122 -5.17 -2.26 -35.79
N ARG A 123 -5.77 -3.47 -35.84
CA ARG A 123 -5.08 -4.67 -36.35
C ARG A 123 -4.58 -4.47 -37.78
N LYS A 124 -5.40 -3.89 -38.66
CA LYS A 124 -5.00 -3.54 -40.01
C LYS A 124 -3.90 -2.47 -40.04
N ALA A 125 -3.99 -1.43 -39.21
CA ALA A 125 -3.04 -0.34 -39.17
C ALA A 125 -1.65 -0.79 -38.72
N ILE A 126 -1.55 -1.57 -37.64
CA ILE A 126 -0.27 -2.07 -37.11
C ILE A 126 0.40 -3.05 -38.09
N LEU A 127 -0.37 -3.94 -38.72
CA LEU A 127 0.16 -4.85 -39.72
C LEU A 127 0.68 -4.11 -40.95
N ALA A 128 -0.09 -3.19 -41.52
CA ALA A 128 0.34 -2.38 -42.67
C ALA A 128 1.58 -1.52 -42.33
N ARG A 129 1.75 -1.12 -41.07
CA ARG A 129 2.86 -0.30 -40.61
C ARG A 129 4.14 -1.09 -40.33
N GLU A 130 4.02 -2.19 -39.61
CA GLU A 130 5.15 -2.93 -39.04
C GLU A 130 5.48 -4.21 -39.80
N ASP A 131 4.47 -4.94 -40.32
CA ASP A 131 4.69 -6.24 -40.97
C ASP A 131 3.51 -6.63 -41.87
N GLU A 132 3.44 -6.00 -43.05
CA GLU A 132 2.33 -6.18 -44.02
C GLU A 132 2.04 -7.65 -44.40
N ARG A 133 3.08 -8.51 -44.38
CA ARG A 133 2.98 -9.92 -44.75
C ARG A 133 3.02 -10.88 -43.57
N PHE A 134 2.74 -10.42 -42.37
CA PHE A 134 2.84 -11.15 -41.13
C PHE A 134 2.27 -12.56 -41.17
N TYR A 135 1.11 -12.74 -41.79
CA TYR A 135 0.46 -14.04 -41.92
C TYR A 135 1.04 -14.94 -43.04
N GLN A 136 1.95 -14.40 -43.88
CA GLN A 136 2.51 -15.10 -45.04
C GLN A 136 3.91 -15.66 -44.84
N HIS A 137 4.57 -15.30 -43.74
CA HIS A 137 5.93 -15.74 -43.42
C HIS A 137 6.04 -16.27 -41.98
N GLY A 138 7.15 -16.91 -41.63
CA GLY A 138 7.46 -17.38 -40.28
C GLY A 138 8.13 -16.29 -39.43
N ALA A 139 9.06 -16.70 -38.57
CA ALA A 139 9.80 -15.85 -37.64
C ALA A 139 10.64 -14.76 -38.34
N PHE A 140 10.95 -14.89 -39.62
CA PHE A 140 11.61 -13.88 -40.43
C PHE A 140 11.00 -13.83 -41.84
N ASP A 141 11.10 -12.68 -42.50
CA ASP A 141 10.59 -12.44 -43.84
C ASP A 141 11.75 -12.28 -44.85
N PRO A 142 12.16 -13.33 -45.59
CA PRO A 142 13.27 -13.23 -46.52
C PRO A 142 12.97 -12.29 -47.70
N ILE A 143 11.70 -12.20 -48.17
CA ILE A 143 11.33 -11.30 -49.26
C ILE A 143 11.34 -9.84 -48.75
N GLY A 144 10.90 -9.61 -47.51
CA GLY A 144 10.98 -8.29 -46.84
C GLY A 144 12.41 -7.82 -46.69
N ILE A 145 13.34 -8.71 -46.35
CA ILE A 145 14.77 -8.38 -46.22
C ILE A 145 15.33 -7.93 -47.57
N VAL A 146 15.06 -8.67 -48.66
CA VAL A 146 15.50 -8.29 -50.01
C VAL A 146 14.90 -6.97 -50.46
N ARG A 147 13.60 -6.79 -50.22
CA ARG A 147 12.89 -5.53 -50.53
C ARG A 147 13.51 -4.33 -49.75
N ALA A 148 13.70 -4.49 -48.44
CA ALA A 148 14.30 -3.44 -47.63
C ALA A 148 15.76 -3.12 -48.09
N PHE A 149 16.54 -4.12 -48.45
CA PHE A 149 17.89 -3.93 -48.98
C PHE A 149 17.89 -3.09 -50.27
N ILE A 150 17.01 -3.41 -51.24
CA ILE A 150 16.85 -2.65 -52.47
C ILE A 150 16.44 -1.19 -52.22
N LYS A 151 15.44 -0.99 -51.31
CA LYS A 151 14.96 0.35 -50.97
C LYS A 151 16.01 1.19 -50.23
N ASN A 152 16.78 0.56 -49.35
CA ASN A 152 17.89 1.21 -48.65
C ASN A 152 19.02 1.65 -49.63
N LEU A 153 19.32 0.84 -50.65
CA LEU A 153 20.23 1.23 -51.75
C LEU A 153 19.70 2.45 -52.55
N GLN A 154 18.37 2.60 -52.62
CA GLN A 154 17.72 3.76 -53.25
C GLN A 154 17.60 4.98 -52.31
N GLY A 155 18.24 4.96 -51.13
CA GLY A 155 18.18 6.03 -50.14
C GLY A 155 16.91 6.08 -49.30
N LYS A 156 15.98 5.13 -49.47
CA LYS A 156 14.74 5.01 -48.69
C LYS A 156 14.96 4.08 -47.52
N ARG A 157 15.00 4.60 -46.29
CA ARG A 157 15.16 3.78 -45.06
C ARG A 157 13.93 2.93 -44.81
N GLU A 158 14.03 1.62 -45.01
CA GLU A 158 13.01 0.64 -44.70
C GLU A 158 13.57 -0.45 -43.75
N GLY A 159 12.80 -0.81 -42.72
CA GLY A 159 13.15 -1.91 -41.78
C GLY A 159 12.61 -3.26 -42.31
N ALA A 160 13.32 -4.35 -41.96
CA ALA A 160 12.93 -5.71 -42.32
C ALA A 160 12.70 -6.60 -41.06
N SER A 161 12.49 -6.01 -39.91
CA SER A 161 12.19 -6.78 -38.67
C SER A 161 10.73 -7.17 -38.64
N THR A 162 10.44 -8.44 -38.36
CA THR A 162 9.07 -8.94 -38.22
C THR A 162 8.48 -8.61 -36.85
N ILE A 163 7.15 -8.66 -36.71
CA ILE A 163 6.43 -8.52 -35.45
C ILE A 163 6.95 -9.52 -34.40
N THR A 164 7.20 -10.79 -34.80
CA THR A 164 7.73 -11.80 -33.88
C THR A 164 9.13 -11.46 -33.37
N GLN A 165 10.00 -10.89 -34.22
CA GLN A 165 11.32 -10.41 -33.80
C GLN A 165 11.23 -9.21 -32.85
N GLN A 166 10.29 -8.31 -33.07
CA GLN A 166 10.05 -7.17 -32.19
C GLN A 166 9.55 -7.64 -30.83
N LEU A 167 8.61 -8.62 -30.79
CA LEU A 167 8.15 -9.27 -29.56
C LEU A 167 9.30 -9.89 -28.78
N ALA A 168 10.18 -10.66 -29.48
CA ALA A 168 11.38 -11.24 -28.86
C ALA A 168 12.30 -10.18 -28.26
N ALA A 169 12.54 -9.08 -29.00
CA ALA A 169 13.41 -8.01 -28.56
C ALA A 169 12.85 -7.24 -27.34
N ASP A 170 11.53 -7.09 -27.25
CA ASP A 170 10.87 -6.36 -26.17
C ASP A 170 10.73 -7.21 -24.90
N VAL A 171 10.24 -8.46 -25.00
CA VAL A 171 10.05 -9.37 -23.86
C VAL A 171 11.38 -9.71 -23.18
N PHE A 172 12.43 -9.97 -23.97
CA PHE A 172 13.74 -10.35 -23.43
C PHE A 172 14.72 -9.19 -23.31
N LYS A 173 14.23 -7.93 -23.43
CA LYS A 173 15.01 -6.68 -23.29
C LYS A 173 16.30 -6.67 -24.13
N LEU A 174 16.29 -7.33 -25.31
CA LEU A 174 17.48 -7.46 -26.15
C LEU A 174 18.00 -6.13 -26.68
N LYS A 175 17.18 -5.09 -26.71
CA LYS A 175 17.55 -3.71 -27.07
C LYS A 175 18.45 -3.04 -26.04
N GLU A 176 18.36 -3.43 -24.77
CA GLU A 176 19.20 -2.93 -23.67
C GLU A 176 20.60 -3.52 -23.71
N TYR A 177 20.74 -4.69 -24.34
CA TYR A 177 22.02 -5.37 -24.54
C TYR A 177 22.90 -4.55 -25.49
N GLY A 178 23.43 -3.43 -24.97
CA GLY A 178 24.45 -2.56 -25.55
C GLY A 178 23.96 -1.30 -26.27
N LYS A 179 23.70 -0.27 -25.51
CA LYS A 179 23.44 1.09 -26.05
C LYS A 179 24.62 1.74 -26.80
N LYS A 180 25.86 1.21 -26.68
CA LYS A 180 27.05 1.66 -27.41
C LYS A 180 27.68 0.45 -28.13
N LYS A 181 27.27 0.11 -29.37
CA LYS A 181 27.64 -1.15 -30.00
C LYS A 181 28.39 -1.02 -31.30
N SER A 182 29.38 -1.94 -31.42
CA SER A 182 29.98 -2.27 -32.69
C SER A 182 28.96 -2.90 -33.66
N LEU A 183 29.19 -2.83 -34.95
CA LEU A 183 28.38 -3.48 -35.98
C LEU A 183 28.18 -4.98 -35.70
N LEU A 184 29.23 -5.65 -35.24
CA LEU A 184 29.19 -7.09 -34.91
C LEU A 184 28.18 -7.42 -33.83
N GLN A 185 28.06 -6.59 -32.79
CA GLN A 185 27.08 -6.79 -31.72
C GLN A 185 25.62 -6.56 -32.19
N GLN A 186 25.42 -5.65 -33.15
CA GLN A 186 24.10 -5.47 -33.74
C GLN A 186 23.68 -6.68 -34.58
N ILE A 187 24.65 -7.26 -35.33
CA ILE A 187 24.43 -8.49 -36.10
C ILE A 187 24.15 -9.67 -35.16
N ASP A 188 24.95 -9.86 -34.10
CA ASP A 188 24.75 -10.89 -33.07
C ASP A 188 23.35 -10.83 -32.48
N ARG A 189 22.92 -9.65 -32.06
CA ARG A 189 21.55 -9.41 -31.54
C ARG A 189 20.49 -9.80 -32.56
N LYS A 190 20.64 -9.46 -33.83
CA LYS A 190 19.68 -9.80 -34.89
C LYS A 190 19.51 -11.29 -35.10
N PHE A 191 20.60 -12.04 -35.13
CA PHE A 191 20.53 -13.50 -35.21
C PHE A 191 19.86 -14.10 -33.98
N LEU A 192 20.14 -13.57 -32.79
CA LEU A 192 19.47 -13.99 -31.55
C LEU A 192 17.97 -13.70 -31.57
N GLU A 193 17.56 -12.49 -32.01
CA GLU A 193 16.14 -12.11 -32.19
C GLU A 193 15.44 -13.11 -33.14
N ILE A 194 16.04 -13.49 -34.24
CA ILE A 194 15.47 -14.46 -35.20
C ILE A 194 15.32 -15.85 -34.53
N ALA A 195 16.36 -16.32 -33.85
CA ALA A 195 16.33 -17.63 -33.21
C ALA A 195 15.28 -17.74 -32.08
N ILE A 196 15.13 -16.68 -31.29
CA ILE A 196 14.10 -16.60 -30.26
C ILE A 196 12.71 -16.47 -30.90
N ALA A 197 12.55 -15.66 -31.95
CA ALA A 197 11.30 -15.49 -32.68
C ALA A 197 10.79 -16.83 -33.25
N TYR A 198 11.68 -17.64 -33.79
CA TYR A 198 11.35 -18.99 -34.27
C TYR A 198 10.77 -19.89 -33.17
N ARG A 199 11.38 -19.83 -31.98
CA ARG A 199 10.88 -20.56 -30.80
C ARG A 199 9.55 -20.00 -30.28
N ILE A 200 9.34 -18.69 -30.31
CA ILE A 200 8.09 -18.03 -29.91
C ILE A 200 6.93 -18.53 -30.77
N GLU A 201 7.10 -18.59 -32.10
CA GLU A 201 6.04 -19.08 -32.99
C GLU A 201 5.67 -20.52 -32.71
N GLY A 202 6.67 -21.40 -32.47
CA GLY A 202 6.44 -22.77 -32.06
C GLY A 202 5.75 -22.87 -30.68
N TYR A 203 6.11 -22.03 -29.74
CA TYR A 203 5.56 -22.04 -28.39
C TYR A 203 4.10 -21.53 -28.33
N LEU A 204 3.80 -20.43 -29.02
CA LEU A 204 2.45 -19.85 -29.05
C LEU A 204 1.50 -20.57 -30.01
N GLY A 205 2.03 -21.31 -31.00
CA GLY A 205 1.30 -22.20 -31.88
C GLY A 205 0.44 -21.55 -32.96
N SER A 206 0.19 -20.22 -32.90
CA SER A 206 -0.55 -19.51 -33.96
C SER A 206 -0.08 -18.05 -34.11
N LYS A 207 -0.24 -17.51 -35.33
CA LYS A 207 0.05 -16.11 -35.64
C LYS A 207 -0.82 -15.14 -34.85
N ASP A 208 -2.08 -15.49 -34.59
CA ASP A 208 -2.99 -14.66 -33.81
C ASP A 208 -2.50 -14.52 -32.37
N LYS A 209 -2.02 -15.58 -31.73
CA LYS A 209 -1.43 -15.51 -30.40
C LYS A 209 -0.13 -14.73 -30.36
N VAL A 210 0.69 -14.79 -31.42
CA VAL A 210 1.88 -13.95 -31.55
C VAL A 210 1.49 -12.47 -31.66
N LEU A 211 0.49 -12.15 -32.47
CA LEU A 211 0.00 -10.78 -32.60
C LEU A 211 -0.60 -10.27 -31.27
N GLU A 212 -1.40 -11.09 -30.60
CA GLU A 212 -1.97 -10.79 -29.30
C GLU A 212 -0.87 -10.46 -28.27
N ALA A 213 0.13 -11.34 -28.14
CA ALA A 213 1.28 -11.11 -27.26
C ALA A 213 2.04 -9.83 -27.62
N TYR A 214 2.24 -9.57 -28.92
CA TYR A 214 2.88 -8.36 -29.40
C TYR A 214 2.09 -7.10 -29.02
N LEU A 215 0.77 -7.06 -29.30
CA LEU A 215 -0.08 -5.91 -29.00
C LEU A 215 -0.16 -5.60 -27.51
N ASN A 216 -0.05 -6.62 -26.67
CA ASN A 216 0.03 -6.46 -25.23
C ASN A 216 1.45 -6.05 -24.74
N SER A 217 2.51 -6.20 -25.57
CA SER A 217 3.90 -5.89 -25.20
C SER A 217 4.40 -4.53 -25.67
N ILE A 218 3.81 -3.95 -26.71
CA ILE A 218 4.27 -2.68 -27.30
C ILE A 218 4.37 -1.57 -26.25
N ASN A 219 5.45 -0.81 -26.32
CA ASN A 219 5.68 0.39 -25.50
C ASN A 219 5.32 1.66 -26.28
N TRP A 220 4.37 2.44 -25.78
CA TRP A 220 3.97 3.74 -26.32
C TRP A 220 4.58 4.94 -25.60
N GLY A 221 5.72 4.76 -24.89
CA GLY A 221 6.40 5.81 -24.13
C GLY A 221 5.84 5.99 -22.71
N ARG A 222 6.60 6.68 -21.84
CA ARG A 222 6.20 6.97 -20.46
C ARG A 222 5.69 5.75 -19.67
N SER A 223 6.29 4.57 -19.89
CA SER A 223 5.88 3.30 -19.29
C SER A 223 4.47 2.82 -19.67
N ILE A 224 3.85 3.35 -20.74
CA ILE A 224 2.58 2.88 -21.27
C ILE A 224 2.85 1.65 -22.13
N ARG A 225 2.35 0.49 -21.70
CA ARG A 225 2.49 -0.76 -22.44
C ARG A 225 1.14 -1.41 -22.73
N GLY A 226 1.05 -2.07 -23.89
CA GLY A 226 -0.17 -2.69 -24.36
C GLY A 226 -1.17 -1.73 -24.97
N ILE A 227 -1.88 -2.21 -25.99
CA ILE A 227 -2.82 -1.40 -26.78
C ILE A 227 -4.02 -0.90 -25.98
N GLN A 228 -4.51 -1.67 -25.01
CA GLN A 228 -5.64 -1.28 -24.19
C GLN A 228 -5.33 -0.03 -23.38
N GLU A 229 -4.16 0.01 -22.74
CA GLU A 229 -3.78 1.15 -21.94
C GLU A 229 -3.40 2.36 -22.79
N ALA A 230 -2.76 2.13 -23.93
CA ALA A 230 -2.50 3.21 -24.89
C ALA A 230 -3.79 3.87 -25.36
N SER A 231 -4.80 3.08 -25.70
CA SER A 231 -6.13 3.56 -26.08
C SER A 231 -6.78 4.40 -24.98
N ARG A 232 -6.75 3.91 -23.75
CA ARG A 232 -7.32 4.62 -22.60
C ARG A 232 -6.59 5.92 -22.26
N ILE A 233 -5.26 5.91 -22.34
CA ILE A 233 -4.47 7.10 -22.00
C ILE A 233 -4.60 8.20 -23.04
N TYR A 234 -4.58 7.85 -24.33
CA TYR A 234 -4.63 8.85 -25.39
C TYR A 234 -6.06 9.29 -25.72
N PHE A 235 -7.06 8.38 -25.62
CA PHE A 235 -8.42 8.66 -26.10
C PHE A 235 -9.53 8.46 -25.07
N GLU A 236 -9.24 7.92 -23.87
CA GLU A 236 -10.23 7.48 -22.87
C GLU A 236 -11.23 6.40 -23.39
N LYS A 237 -10.78 5.59 -24.37
CA LYS A 237 -11.56 4.52 -25.00
C LYS A 237 -10.94 3.15 -24.74
N ASN A 238 -11.74 2.09 -24.82
CA ASN A 238 -11.21 0.73 -24.88
C ASN A 238 -10.54 0.51 -26.26
N ALA A 239 -9.63 -0.45 -26.35
CA ALA A 239 -8.94 -0.78 -27.60
C ALA A 239 -9.89 -1.28 -28.70
N SER A 240 -11.07 -1.79 -28.34
CA SER A 240 -12.13 -2.20 -29.26
C SER A 240 -12.88 -1.01 -29.90
N GLU A 241 -12.85 0.16 -29.26
CA GLU A 241 -13.68 1.33 -29.60
C GLU A 241 -12.93 2.40 -30.43
N ILE A 242 -11.61 2.24 -30.58
CA ILE A 242 -10.81 3.20 -31.37
C ILE A 242 -11.13 3.14 -32.86
N ASN A 243 -11.33 4.31 -33.46
CA ASN A 243 -11.65 4.46 -34.87
C ASN A 243 -10.41 4.36 -35.78
N LEU A 244 -10.58 4.55 -37.10
CA LEU A 244 -9.50 4.43 -38.07
C LEU A 244 -8.39 5.48 -37.88
N SER A 245 -8.76 6.73 -37.59
CA SER A 245 -7.81 7.84 -37.37
C SER A 245 -6.97 7.61 -36.12
N GLU A 246 -7.60 7.24 -35.01
CA GLU A 246 -6.96 6.92 -33.75
C GLU A 246 -6.06 5.67 -33.87
N SER A 247 -6.55 4.64 -34.54
CA SER A 247 -5.81 3.42 -34.85
C SER A 247 -4.53 3.69 -35.64
N ALA A 248 -4.63 4.50 -36.67
CA ALA A 248 -3.49 4.89 -37.50
C ALA A 248 -2.46 5.71 -36.71
N MET A 249 -2.92 6.60 -35.82
CA MET A 249 -2.01 7.34 -34.95
C MET A 249 -1.26 6.41 -33.99
N LEU A 250 -1.95 5.54 -33.26
CA LEU A 250 -1.28 4.62 -32.33
C LEU A 250 -0.28 3.72 -33.06
N ALA A 251 -0.63 3.17 -34.22
CA ALA A 251 0.28 2.37 -35.02
C ALA A 251 1.49 3.18 -35.53
N GLY A 252 1.29 4.47 -35.82
CA GLY A 252 2.34 5.37 -36.28
C GLY A 252 3.39 5.69 -35.24
N ILE A 253 2.98 5.95 -34.01
CA ILE A 253 3.88 6.38 -32.94
C ILE A 253 4.74 5.24 -32.36
N VAL A 254 4.43 3.97 -32.65
CA VAL A 254 5.23 2.80 -32.17
C VAL A 254 6.72 2.90 -32.54
N ARG A 255 7.06 3.50 -33.69
CA ARG A 255 8.44 3.64 -34.16
C ARG A 255 9.33 4.54 -33.31
N GLY A 256 8.73 5.49 -32.60
CA GLY A 256 9.44 6.44 -31.76
C GLY A 256 8.50 7.03 -30.70
N PRO A 257 8.12 6.23 -29.72
CA PRO A 257 7.06 6.60 -28.79
C PRO A 257 7.30 7.90 -28.02
N ASP A 258 8.54 8.26 -27.74
CA ASP A 258 8.86 9.51 -27.07
C ASP A 258 8.91 10.70 -28.06
N ALA A 259 9.42 10.47 -29.28
CA ALA A 259 9.56 11.52 -30.32
C ALA A 259 8.20 11.90 -30.94
N PHE A 260 7.29 10.92 -31.05
CA PHE A 260 5.98 11.09 -31.69
C PHE A 260 4.83 11.11 -30.68
N ASN A 261 5.14 11.31 -29.40
CA ASN A 261 4.13 11.38 -28.34
C ASN A 261 3.23 12.60 -28.54
N PRO A 262 1.91 12.43 -28.72
CA PRO A 262 0.99 13.53 -29.01
C PRO A 262 0.90 14.56 -27.87
N PHE A 263 1.18 14.18 -26.62
CA PHE A 263 1.25 15.12 -25.50
C PHE A 263 2.44 16.09 -25.57
N ASN A 264 3.50 15.71 -26.28
CA ASN A 264 4.71 16.51 -26.42
C ASN A 264 4.83 17.15 -27.84
N ASN A 265 4.36 16.42 -28.86
CA ASN A 265 4.53 16.83 -30.26
C ASN A 265 3.36 16.31 -31.12
N MET A 266 2.24 17.02 -31.03
CA MET A 266 1.01 16.66 -31.74
C MET A 266 1.19 16.63 -33.26
N ASP A 267 1.94 17.60 -33.82
CA ASP A 267 2.20 17.67 -35.26
C ASP A 267 2.98 16.45 -35.76
N ALA A 268 3.94 15.97 -34.99
CA ALA A 268 4.66 14.73 -35.34
C ALA A 268 3.75 13.51 -35.28
N ALA A 269 2.87 13.41 -34.28
CA ALA A 269 1.88 12.34 -34.18
C ALA A 269 0.92 12.33 -35.36
N ILE A 270 0.45 13.52 -35.80
CA ILE A 270 -0.42 13.67 -36.97
C ILE A 270 0.31 13.23 -38.24
N ARG A 271 1.59 13.62 -38.42
CA ARG A 271 2.39 13.17 -39.58
C ARG A 271 2.52 11.65 -39.63
N GLU A 272 2.79 11.00 -38.48
CA GLU A 272 2.89 9.55 -38.41
C GLU A 272 1.53 8.86 -38.63
N ARG A 273 0.41 9.41 -38.13
CA ARG A 273 -0.94 8.97 -38.47
C ARG A 273 -1.15 8.98 -39.99
N ASN A 274 -0.90 10.11 -40.63
CA ASN A 274 -1.10 10.28 -42.07
C ASN A 274 -0.23 9.31 -42.89
N SER A 275 1.03 9.12 -42.50
CA SER A 275 1.93 8.14 -43.09
C SER A 275 1.43 6.70 -42.93
N THR A 276 0.82 6.38 -41.79
CA THR A 276 0.23 5.06 -41.54
C THR A 276 -0.99 4.85 -42.47
N LEU A 277 -1.90 5.83 -42.58
CA LEU A 277 -3.05 5.77 -43.46
C LEU A 277 -2.64 5.55 -44.92
N GLU A 278 -1.59 6.25 -45.39
CA GLU A 278 -1.02 6.06 -46.73
C GLU A 278 -0.49 4.62 -46.93
N ARG A 279 0.19 4.08 -45.95
CA ARG A 279 0.63 2.68 -46.00
C ARG A 279 -0.52 1.70 -46.05
N MET A 280 -1.61 1.95 -45.30
CA MET A 280 -2.81 1.14 -45.32
C MET A 280 -3.49 1.11 -46.71
N VAL A 281 -3.48 2.24 -47.42
CA VAL A 281 -3.94 2.32 -48.82
C VAL A 281 -3.04 1.50 -49.74
N VAL A 282 -1.70 1.65 -49.62
CA VAL A 282 -0.73 0.87 -50.43
C VAL A 282 -0.89 -0.65 -50.16
N ALA A 283 -1.12 -1.03 -48.93
CA ALA A 283 -1.40 -2.41 -48.51
C ALA A 283 -2.82 -2.90 -48.91
N LYS A 284 -3.64 -2.04 -49.52
CA LYS A 284 -5.03 -2.32 -49.97
C LYS A 284 -5.95 -2.79 -48.84
N VAL A 285 -5.71 -2.35 -47.60
CA VAL A 285 -6.54 -2.70 -46.44
C VAL A 285 -7.61 -1.64 -46.13
N ILE A 286 -7.46 -0.45 -46.74
CA ILE A 286 -8.45 0.64 -46.79
C ILE A 286 -8.41 1.30 -48.16
N THR A 287 -9.47 2.04 -48.52
CA THR A 287 -9.58 2.84 -49.74
C THR A 287 -8.87 4.23 -49.56
N ALA A 288 -8.61 4.90 -50.67
CA ALA A 288 -8.07 6.28 -50.65
C ALA A 288 -9.07 7.26 -50.01
N ASP A 289 -10.38 7.04 -50.22
CA ASP A 289 -11.44 7.89 -49.64
C ASP A 289 -11.54 7.74 -48.15
N GLU A 290 -11.48 6.49 -47.62
CA GLU A 290 -11.42 6.22 -46.18
C GLU A 290 -10.21 6.88 -45.54
N ALA A 291 -9.04 6.79 -46.17
CA ALA A 291 -7.83 7.47 -45.70
C ALA A 291 -7.98 8.99 -45.70
N ALA A 292 -8.59 9.57 -46.73
CA ALA A 292 -8.82 11.01 -46.83
C ALA A 292 -9.81 11.50 -45.76
N ALA A 293 -10.86 10.73 -45.47
CA ALA A 293 -11.82 10.98 -44.40
C ALA A 293 -11.13 10.95 -43.04
N ALA A 294 -10.38 9.88 -42.76
CA ALA A 294 -9.67 9.70 -41.49
C ALA A 294 -8.59 10.77 -41.23
N LYS A 295 -7.94 11.30 -42.28
CA LYS A 295 -7.00 12.42 -42.15
C LYS A 295 -7.67 13.72 -41.72
N LYS A 296 -8.94 13.94 -42.08
CA LYS A 296 -9.72 15.13 -41.70
C LYS A 296 -10.32 15.03 -40.31
N GLU A 297 -10.43 13.82 -39.79
CA GLU A 297 -11.02 13.56 -38.47
C GLU A 297 -10.14 14.15 -37.34
N PRO A 298 -10.72 14.98 -36.46
CA PRO A 298 -9.98 15.54 -35.33
C PRO A 298 -9.62 14.43 -34.33
N LEU A 299 -8.41 14.51 -33.78
CA LEU A 299 -7.93 13.64 -32.72
C LEU A 299 -8.21 14.30 -31.37
N ASP A 300 -9.15 13.77 -30.63
CA ASP A 300 -9.46 14.24 -29.27
C ASP A 300 -8.45 13.63 -28.27
N ILE A 301 -7.24 14.18 -28.24
CA ILE A 301 -6.19 13.77 -27.30
C ILE A 301 -6.43 14.45 -25.97
N ARG A 302 -6.71 13.67 -24.96
CA ARG A 302 -6.98 14.19 -23.61
C ARG A 302 -5.71 14.25 -22.77
N PRO A 303 -5.44 15.38 -22.07
CA PRO A 303 -4.22 15.53 -21.30
C PRO A 303 -4.11 14.48 -20.21
N ALA A 304 -2.95 13.85 -20.08
CA ALA A 304 -2.64 12.84 -19.06
C ALA A 304 -2.86 13.31 -17.60
N ASN A 305 -3.11 14.60 -17.38
CA ASN A 305 -3.30 15.18 -16.04
C ASN A 305 -4.58 14.74 -15.33
N ARG A 306 -5.56 14.14 -16.01
CA ARG A 306 -6.78 13.65 -15.36
C ARG A 306 -6.63 12.29 -14.67
N ARG A 307 -5.54 11.56 -14.91
CA ARG A 307 -5.27 10.24 -14.30
C ARG A 307 -3.96 10.20 -13.49
N LYS A 308 -3.50 11.31 -12.93
CA LYS A 308 -2.60 11.19 -11.79
C LYS A 308 -3.35 10.39 -10.74
N ILE A 309 -2.86 9.18 -10.42
CA ILE A 309 -3.25 8.51 -9.19
C ILE A 309 -3.16 9.58 -8.13
N ARG A 310 -4.31 9.95 -7.54
CA ARG A 310 -4.31 10.94 -6.46
C ARG A 310 -3.52 10.30 -5.33
N GLU A 311 -2.30 10.75 -5.14
CA GLU A 311 -1.50 10.32 -4.01
C GLU A 311 -2.28 10.59 -2.72
N SER A 312 -2.40 9.58 -1.88
CA SER A 312 -3.05 9.69 -0.59
C SER A 312 -2.18 9.07 0.49
N TYR A 313 -2.36 9.52 1.72
CA TYR A 313 -1.66 8.96 2.87
C TYR A 313 -2.09 7.52 3.17
N ALA A 314 -3.31 7.15 2.81
CA ALA A 314 -3.77 5.76 2.87
C ALA A 314 -2.99 4.87 1.89
N LEU A 315 -2.76 5.32 0.64
CA LEU A 315 -1.94 4.58 -0.33
C LEU A 315 -0.47 4.49 0.09
N ASP A 316 0.10 5.53 0.71
CA ASP A 316 1.45 5.48 1.27
C ASP A 316 1.54 4.40 2.37
N ALA A 317 0.57 4.36 3.28
CA ALA A 317 0.53 3.35 4.34
C ALA A 317 0.37 1.93 3.79
N ILE A 318 -0.52 1.72 2.80
CA ILE A 318 -0.72 0.42 2.14
C ILE A 318 0.56 -0.04 1.45
N ARG A 319 1.29 0.85 0.74
CA ARG A 319 2.56 0.50 0.10
C ARG A 319 3.62 0.04 1.11
N ARG A 320 3.70 0.70 2.26
CA ARG A 320 4.63 0.31 3.34
C ARG A 320 4.31 -1.07 3.93
N ASP A 321 3.01 -1.36 4.13
CA ASP A 321 2.58 -2.67 4.59
C ASP A 321 2.88 -3.75 3.54
N LEU A 322 2.67 -3.45 2.25
CA LEU A 322 3.01 -4.37 1.16
C LEU A 322 4.50 -4.73 1.12
N GLU A 323 5.39 -3.75 1.33
CA GLU A 323 6.85 -3.96 1.37
C GLU A 323 7.27 -4.89 2.52
N VAL A 324 6.47 -4.95 3.59
CA VAL A 324 6.71 -5.86 4.72
C VAL A 324 6.12 -7.25 4.48
N ILE A 325 4.95 -7.32 3.82
CA ILE A 325 4.20 -8.57 3.62
C ILE A 325 4.76 -9.39 2.46
N LEU A 326 5.16 -8.73 1.37
CA LEU A 326 5.59 -9.37 0.13
C LEU A 326 7.08 -9.16 -0.13
N GLU A 327 7.71 -10.16 -0.75
CA GLU A 327 9.05 -9.99 -1.31
C GLU A 327 9.03 -8.95 -2.46
N LYS A 328 10.13 -8.23 -2.61
CA LYS A 328 10.27 -7.16 -3.61
C LYS A 328 9.98 -7.63 -5.04
N GLU A 329 10.42 -8.84 -5.39
CA GLU A 329 10.20 -9.45 -6.69
C GLU A 329 8.71 -9.63 -7.01
N ASN A 330 7.90 -10.05 -6.04
CA ASN A 330 6.46 -10.21 -6.20
C ASN A 330 5.74 -8.88 -6.39
N ILE A 331 6.22 -7.83 -5.72
CA ILE A 331 5.69 -6.47 -5.88
C ILE A 331 6.00 -5.93 -7.27
N GLU A 332 7.25 -6.14 -7.75
CA GLU A 332 7.70 -5.64 -9.06
C GLU A 332 7.02 -6.35 -10.24
N LEU A 333 6.71 -7.65 -10.12
CA LEU A 333 5.97 -8.39 -11.14
C LEU A 333 4.55 -7.87 -11.32
N GLY A 334 3.93 -7.34 -10.25
CA GLY A 334 2.56 -6.83 -10.29
C GLY A 334 1.50 -7.91 -10.52
N GLY A 335 0.35 -7.50 -11.04
CA GLY A 335 -0.77 -8.42 -11.32
C GLY A 335 -1.49 -8.92 -10.07
N LEU A 336 -1.29 -8.27 -8.92
CA LEU A 336 -1.95 -8.62 -7.67
C LEU A 336 -3.28 -7.87 -7.53
N ILE A 337 -4.21 -8.51 -6.84
CA ILE A 337 -5.45 -7.88 -6.35
C ILE A 337 -5.33 -7.75 -4.85
N ILE A 338 -5.21 -6.51 -4.37
CA ILE A 338 -5.03 -6.19 -2.96
C ILE A 338 -6.34 -5.63 -2.44
N THR A 339 -7.02 -6.40 -1.60
CA THR A 339 -8.19 -5.94 -0.87
C THR A 339 -7.74 -5.28 0.41
N THR A 340 -8.08 -4.02 0.57
CA THR A 340 -7.75 -3.23 1.76
C THR A 340 -8.94 -3.13 2.70
N THR A 341 -8.68 -2.66 3.91
CA THR A 341 -9.72 -2.34 4.90
C THR A 341 -10.27 -0.92 4.76
N ILE A 342 -9.65 -0.10 3.92
CA ILE A 342 -10.09 1.29 3.69
C ILE A 342 -11.53 1.32 3.21
N ASP A 343 -12.36 2.13 3.85
CA ASP A 343 -13.67 2.55 3.34
C ASP A 343 -13.50 3.90 2.64
N ASN A 344 -13.54 3.90 1.30
CA ASN A 344 -13.25 5.09 0.50
C ASN A 344 -14.14 6.28 0.84
N LEU A 345 -15.39 6.04 1.26
CA LEU A 345 -16.32 7.12 1.64
C LEU A 345 -15.93 7.77 2.97
N ILE A 346 -15.45 6.97 3.94
CA ILE A 346 -14.93 7.49 5.21
C ILE A 346 -13.60 8.19 4.97
N GLN A 347 -12.73 7.62 4.13
CA GLN A 347 -11.43 8.20 3.77
C GLN A 347 -11.59 9.59 3.16
N GLN A 348 -12.43 9.72 2.14
CA GLN A 348 -12.71 11.00 1.49
C GLN A 348 -13.28 12.02 2.48
N LYS A 349 -14.22 11.59 3.32
CA LYS A 349 -14.81 12.49 4.32
C LYS A 349 -13.81 12.92 5.37
N ALA A 350 -12.91 12.05 5.80
CA ALA A 350 -11.85 12.39 6.74
C ALA A 350 -10.88 13.43 6.15
N GLU A 351 -10.49 13.27 4.87
CA GLU A 351 -9.68 14.26 4.15
C GLU A 351 -10.39 15.63 4.06
N GLU A 352 -11.67 15.64 3.67
CA GLU A 352 -12.49 16.84 3.59
C GLU A 352 -12.66 17.52 4.95
N ALA A 353 -12.90 16.76 6.01
CA ALA A 353 -13.10 17.29 7.36
C ALA A 353 -11.83 17.95 7.90
N VAL A 354 -10.67 17.33 7.68
CA VAL A 354 -9.36 17.92 8.03
C VAL A 354 -9.16 19.22 7.27
N GLU A 355 -9.31 19.21 5.95
CA GLU A 355 -9.09 20.41 5.11
C GLU A 355 -10.07 21.54 5.48
N ALA A 356 -11.36 21.24 5.56
CA ALA A 356 -12.38 22.25 5.84
C ALA A 356 -12.19 22.88 7.22
N SER A 357 -11.89 22.08 8.25
CA SER A 357 -11.69 22.58 9.61
C SER A 357 -10.46 23.47 9.70
N LEU A 358 -9.32 23.02 9.16
CA LEU A 358 -8.07 23.77 9.23
C LEU A 358 -8.12 25.04 8.37
N SER A 359 -8.74 25.00 7.19
CA SER A 359 -8.97 26.19 6.36
C SER A 359 -9.86 27.21 7.06
N ARG A 360 -10.86 26.78 7.86
CA ARG A 360 -11.67 27.67 8.67
C ARG A 360 -10.83 28.37 9.75
N ILE A 361 -9.93 27.65 10.41
CA ILE A 361 -9.04 28.18 11.44
C ILE A 361 -8.07 29.22 10.84
N GLU A 362 -7.50 28.93 9.67
CA GLU A 362 -6.61 29.86 8.96
C GLU A 362 -7.30 31.19 8.57
N LYS A 363 -8.63 31.18 8.42
CA LYS A 363 -9.44 32.39 8.13
C LYS A 363 -9.80 33.21 9.38
N THR A 364 -9.48 32.72 10.58
CA THR A 364 -9.75 33.44 11.80
C THR A 364 -8.93 34.74 11.85
N PRO A 365 -9.53 35.91 12.20
CA PRO A 365 -8.79 37.16 12.33
C PRO A 365 -7.60 36.99 13.30
N GLY A 366 -6.43 37.49 12.90
CA GLY A 366 -5.20 37.36 13.73
C GLY A 366 -4.53 35.99 13.69
N TYR A 367 -4.84 35.13 12.72
CA TYR A 367 -4.11 33.87 12.54
C TYR A 367 -2.61 34.13 12.35
N PRO A 368 -1.72 33.56 13.21
CA PRO A 368 -0.33 34.03 13.32
C PRO A 368 0.62 33.40 12.29
N HIS A 369 0.21 32.39 11.54
CA HIS A 369 1.10 31.61 10.66
C HIS A 369 0.78 31.83 9.17
N GLN A 370 1.65 31.29 8.31
CA GLN A 370 1.39 31.20 6.88
C GLN A 370 0.16 30.29 6.65
N THR A 371 -0.79 30.76 5.85
CA THR A 371 -1.93 29.93 5.42
C THR A 371 -1.50 29.02 4.25
N ARG A 372 -2.19 27.89 4.10
CA ARG A 372 -1.96 26.99 2.94
C ARG A 372 -2.09 27.73 1.61
N ALA A 373 -3.11 28.61 1.47
CA ALA A 373 -3.31 29.39 0.26
C ALA A 373 -2.11 30.29 -0.08
N LYS A 374 -1.51 30.93 0.92
CA LYS A 374 -0.30 31.74 0.74
C LYS A 374 0.90 30.89 0.35
N TRP A 375 1.04 29.68 0.95
CA TRP A 375 2.09 28.74 0.62
C TRP A 375 1.93 28.21 -0.82
N GLN A 376 0.71 27.88 -1.25
CA GLN A 376 0.42 27.42 -2.62
C GLN A 376 0.73 28.48 -3.67
N ALA A 377 0.60 29.75 -3.35
CA ALA A 377 0.95 30.86 -4.24
C ALA A 377 2.46 31.05 -4.45
N ILE A 378 3.33 30.36 -3.70
CA ILE A 378 4.78 30.41 -3.89
C ILE A 378 5.13 29.65 -5.18
N PRO A 379 5.96 30.23 -6.10
CA PRO A 379 6.42 29.52 -7.29
C PRO A 379 7.11 28.19 -6.94
N GLU A 380 6.91 27.15 -7.76
CA GLU A 380 7.36 25.77 -7.46
C GLU A 380 8.85 25.69 -7.11
N GLY A 381 9.73 26.37 -7.84
CA GLY A 381 11.17 26.37 -7.56
C GLY A 381 11.62 27.14 -6.30
N LYS A 382 10.68 27.78 -5.57
CA LYS A 382 10.94 28.54 -4.33
C LYS A 382 10.14 27.98 -3.14
N LYS A 383 9.37 26.91 -3.31
CA LYS A 383 8.60 26.31 -2.23
C LYS A 383 9.53 25.71 -1.17
N THR A 384 9.29 26.09 0.07
CA THR A 384 9.86 25.45 1.27
C THR A 384 9.00 24.23 1.69
N PRO A 385 9.47 23.37 2.59
CA PRO A 385 8.60 22.40 3.25
C PRO A 385 7.33 23.06 3.79
N THR A 386 6.24 22.31 3.91
CA THR A 386 4.94 22.84 4.34
C THR A 386 5.04 23.50 5.72
N ALA A 387 4.77 24.82 5.77
CA ALA A 387 4.87 25.66 6.97
C ALA A 387 3.51 26.22 7.39
N TYR A 388 2.43 25.49 7.09
CA TYR A 388 1.06 25.84 7.47
C TYR A 388 0.45 24.75 8.37
N LEU A 389 -0.65 25.09 9.05
CA LEU A 389 -1.32 24.22 9.99
C LEU A 389 -1.70 22.87 9.36
N GLN A 390 -1.30 21.78 10.01
CA GLN A 390 -1.51 20.40 9.59
C GLN A 390 -2.50 19.68 10.52
N GLY A 391 -3.05 18.57 10.01
CA GLY A 391 -3.89 17.69 10.80
C GLY A 391 -3.77 16.25 10.30
N ALA A 392 -3.97 15.32 11.20
CA ALA A 392 -3.99 13.89 10.90
C ALA A 392 -5.20 13.23 11.57
N ALA A 393 -5.75 12.21 10.91
CA ALA A 393 -6.86 11.43 11.45
C ALA A 393 -6.71 9.95 11.09
N VAL A 394 -7.03 9.06 12.03
CA VAL A 394 -7.06 7.61 11.83
C VAL A 394 -8.38 7.08 12.37
N VAL A 395 -9.06 6.24 11.58
CA VAL A 395 -10.33 5.60 11.94
C VAL A 395 -10.16 4.09 11.92
N ILE A 396 -10.53 3.43 13.02
CA ILE A 396 -10.38 1.98 13.21
C ILE A 396 -11.73 1.37 13.58
N GLU A 397 -12.09 0.24 13.00
CA GLU A 397 -13.22 -0.58 13.42
C GLU A 397 -12.86 -1.37 14.67
N ASN A 398 -13.65 -1.20 15.74
CA ASN A 398 -13.29 -1.71 17.06
C ASN A 398 -13.23 -3.23 17.15
N HIS A 399 -14.14 -3.95 16.47
CA HIS A 399 -14.31 -5.39 16.59
C HIS A 399 -13.44 -6.23 15.64
N THR A 400 -12.74 -5.59 14.72
CA THR A 400 -11.89 -6.26 13.73
C THR A 400 -10.45 -5.77 13.73
N GLY A 401 -10.23 -4.50 14.10
CA GLY A 401 -8.96 -3.80 13.93
C GLY A 401 -8.74 -3.26 12.50
N GLU A 402 -9.75 -3.35 11.62
CA GLU A 402 -9.67 -2.79 10.29
C GLU A 402 -9.47 -1.26 10.31
N VAL A 403 -8.46 -0.78 9.63
CA VAL A 403 -8.20 0.65 9.47
C VAL A 403 -9.01 1.18 8.31
N LEU A 404 -10.06 1.93 8.60
CA LEU A 404 -11.02 2.42 7.60
C LEU A 404 -10.58 3.69 6.90
N ALA A 405 -9.78 4.53 7.57
CA ALA A 405 -9.23 5.76 6.99
C ALA A 405 -7.92 6.17 7.65
N ILE A 406 -7.01 6.72 6.83
CA ILE A 406 -5.75 7.34 7.25
C ILE A 406 -5.55 8.67 6.53
N VAL A 407 -5.51 9.75 7.28
CA VAL A 407 -5.20 11.09 6.81
C VAL A 407 -3.94 11.58 7.52
N GLY A 408 -2.83 11.71 6.79
CA GLY A 408 -1.53 12.10 7.34
C GLY A 408 -1.16 13.57 7.12
N GLY A 409 -2.11 14.38 6.66
CA GLY A 409 -1.90 15.80 6.36
C GLY A 409 -2.98 16.33 5.42
N ARG A 410 -2.88 17.60 5.02
CA ARG A 410 -3.88 18.25 4.15
C ARG A 410 -3.75 17.85 2.67
N SER A 411 -2.56 17.46 2.21
CA SER A 411 -2.32 16.99 0.84
C SER A 411 -1.04 16.16 0.75
N ALA A 412 -1.16 14.94 0.26
CA ALA A 412 -0.01 14.07 -0.02
C ALA A 412 0.83 14.52 -1.24
N ASP A 413 0.28 15.38 -2.08
CA ASP A 413 1.04 16.01 -3.17
C ASP A 413 1.96 17.13 -2.66
N GLU A 414 1.57 17.83 -1.60
CA GLU A 414 2.31 18.94 -1.01
C GLU A 414 3.34 18.46 0.03
N SER A 415 3.04 17.38 0.75
CA SER A 415 3.93 16.79 1.74
C SER A 415 3.82 15.27 1.72
N LYS A 416 4.94 14.57 1.52
CA LYS A 416 4.99 13.10 1.58
C LYS A 416 5.10 12.57 3.02
N PHE A 417 5.29 13.44 3.99
CA PHE A 417 5.36 13.06 5.39
C PHE A 417 3.98 12.67 5.92
N ASN A 418 3.80 11.38 6.16
CA ASN A 418 2.53 10.81 6.64
C ASN A 418 2.44 10.93 8.17
N ARG A 419 1.87 12.02 8.65
CA ARG A 419 1.80 12.33 10.09
C ARG A 419 0.97 11.34 10.87
N ALA A 420 0.06 10.62 10.22
CA ALA A 420 -0.77 9.62 10.88
C ALA A 420 0.04 8.44 11.44
N ILE A 421 1.14 8.06 10.76
CA ILE A 421 1.96 6.87 11.09
C ILE A 421 3.44 7.18 11.36
N GLN A 422 3.91 8.39 11.05
CA GLN A 422 5.33 8.76 11.17
C GLN A 422 5.58 9.88 12.18
N ALA A 423 4.59 10.74 12.47
CA ALA A 423 4.78 11.85 13.39
C ALA A 423 4.54 11.41 14.82
N HIS A 424 5.59 11.20 15.55
CA HIS A 424 5.54 11.09 17.01
C HIS A 424 5.34 12.49 17.61
N ARG A 425 4.18 12.70 18.23
CA ARG A 425 3.78 13.99 18.79
C ARG A 425 3.37 13.83 20.24
N GLN A 426 3.68 14.82 21.06
CA GLN A 426 3.34 14.79 22.47
C GLN A 426 1.82 14.60 22.65
N ILE A 427 1.42 13.50 23.30
CA ILE A 427 0.00 13.09 23.36
C ILE A 427 -0.80 13.82 24.42
N GLY A 428 -0.16 14.34 25.45
CA GLY A 428 -0.84 15.07 26.51
C GLY A 428 -1.97 14.29 27.17
N SER A 429 -3.04 14.99 27.50
CA SER A 429 -4.14 14.41 28.26
C SER A 429 -4.91 13.27 27.60
N VAL A 430 -4.68 12.93 26.31
CA VAL A 430 -5.28 11.72 25.71
C VAL A 430 -4.66 10.45 26.26
N PHE A 431 -3.54 10.52 26.96
CA PHE A 431 -2.95 9.38 27.66
C PHE A 431 -3.61 9.08 29.01
N LYS A 432 -4.24 10.05 29.66
CA LYS A 432 -4.83 9.89 30.99
C LYS A 432 -5.76 8.69 31.18
N PRO A 433 -6.63 8.30 30.18
CA PRO A 433 -7.47 7.11 30.31
C PRO A 433 -6.69 5.84 30.68
N PHE A 434 -5.48 5.66 30.14
CA PHE A 434 -4.63 4.49 30.40
C PHE A 434 -3.99 4.52 31.79
N VAL A 435 -3.71 5.73 32.33
CA VAL A 435 -3.28 5.93 33.71
C VAL A 435 -4.40 5.51 34.68
N TYR A 436 -5.64 5.94 34.39
CA TYR A 436 -6.81 5.60 35.20
C TYR A 436 -7.15 4.12 35.08
N LEU A 437 -7.07 3.56 33.88
CA LEU A 437 -7.26 2.12 33.64
C LEU A 437 -6.31 1.29 34.53
N SER A 438 -5.01 1.64 34.54
CA SER A 438 -3.99 1.00 35.35
C SER A 438 -4.26 1.14 36.87
N ALA A 439 -4.82 2.27 37.30
CA ALA A 439 -5.21 2.46 38.70
C ALA A 439 -6.44 1.62 39.08
N PHE A 440 -7.40 1.49 38.18
CA PHE A 440 -8.60 0.66 38.40
C PHE A 440 -8.26 -0.82 38.42
N ASP A 441 -7.37 -1.30 37.53
CA ASP A 441 -6.83 -2.67 37.59
C ASP A 441 -6.16 -2.99 38.94
N LYS A 442 -5.62 -1.95 39.61
CA LYS A 442 -5.00 -2.07 40.94
C LYS A 442 -6.01 -1.90 42.09
N GLY A 443 -7.30 -1.71 41.80
CA GLY A 443 -8.38 -1.65 42.77
C GLY A 443 -8.83 -0.24 43.18
N MET A 444 -8.28 0.85 42.53
CA MET A 444 -8.86 2.19 42.69
C MET A 444 -10.24 2.25 42.02
N ARG A 445 -11.10 3.08 42.50
CA ARG A 445 -12.48 3.17 42.01
C ARG A 445 -12.79 4.60 41.48
N PRO A 446 -13.74 4.74 40.54
CA PRO A 446 -14.14 6.01 40.00
C PRO A 446 -14.59 7.04 41.05
N ASP A 447 -15.20 6.57 42.12
CA ASP A 447 -15.75 7.37 43.23
C ASP A 447 -14.79 7.56 44.41
N THR A 448 -13.61 6.92 44.40
CA THR A 448 -12.58 7.17 45.40
C THR A 448 -12.23 8.65 45.44
N MET A 449 -12.25 9.23 46.66
CA MET A 449 -11.94 10.64 46.82
C MET A 449 -10.44 10.89 46.77
N ILE A 450 -10.00 11.85 45.94
CA ILE A 450 -8.60 12.24 45.77
C ILE A 450 -8.46 13.77 45.70
N SER A 451 -7.37 14.31 46.19
CA SER A 451 -7.10 15.73 46.23
C SER A 451 -6.80 16.31 44.83
N ASP A 452 -7.41 17.46 44.48
CA ASP A 452 -7.04 18.32 43.37
C ASP A 452 -6.13 19.49 43.83
N GLY A 453 -5.66 19.44 45.05
CA GLY A 453 -4.77 20.44 45.64
C GLY A 453 -3.38 20.50 45.04
N TYR A 454 -2.61 21.46 45.50
CA TYR A 454 -1.17 21.56 45.17
C TYR A 454 -0.45 20.28 45.53
N ILE A 455 0.55 19.90 44.72
CA ILE A 455 1.40 18.72 44.96
C ILE A 455 2.70 19.21 45.64
N ASP A 456 2.91 18.77 46.88
CA ASP A 456 4.06 19.13 47.68
C ASP A 456 5.29 18.31 47.24
N SER A 457 6.48 18.87 47.58
CA SER A 457 7.73 18.16 47.33
C SER A 457 7.76 16.83 48.12
N GLY A 458 8.12 15.73 47.43
CA GLY A 458 8.14 14.39 48.00
C GLY A 458 6.84 13.65 48.04
N GLU A 459 5.69 14.27 47.68
CA GLU A 459 4.38 13.60 47.62
C GLU A 459 4.33 12.54 46.52
N ILE A 460 4.99 12.80 45.41
CA ILE A 460 4.97 11.91 44.21
C ILE A 460 6.32 11.21 44.11
N LYS A 461 6.30 9.88 44.07
CA LYS A 461 7.50 9.06 43.96
C LYS A 461 8.26 9.38 42.66
N GLY A 462 9.56 9.68 42.81
CA GLY A 462 10.44 9.98 41.69
C GLY A 462 10.29 11.39 41.08
N ALA A 463 9.46 12.25 41.67
CA ALA A 463 9.35 13.65 41.27
C ALA A 463 10.53 14.47 41.78
N PRO A 464 11.12 15.33 40.93
CA PRO A 464 12.07 16.33 41.42
C PRO A 464 11.43 17.30 42.43
N ALA A 465 12.15 17.77 43.42
CA ALA A 465 11.63 18.68 44.46
C ALA A 465 11.00 19.97 43.89
N SER A 466 11.48 20.43 42.73
CA SER A 466 10.99 21.63 42.05
C SER A 466 9.81 21.36 41.08
N TRP A 467 9.37 20.10 40.96
CA TRP A 467 8.30 19.77 40.01
C TRP A 467 6.92 19.86 40.65
N HIS A 468 6.18 20.89 40.28
CA HIS A 468 4.84 21.17 40.77
C HIS A 468 3.88 21.37 39.59
N PRO A 469 3.21 20.30 39.10
CA PRO A 469 2.32 20.38 37.95
C PRO A 469 1.09 21.23 38.29
N LYS A 470 0.74 22.15 37.38
CA LYS A 470 -0.45 22.97 37.47
C LYS A 470 -1.59 22.39 36.66
N ASN A 471 -2.82 22.59 37.09
CA ASN A 471 -3.99 22.35 36.25
C ASN A 471 -4.03 23.35 35.09
N SER A 472 -4.71 23.01 33.99
CA SER A 472 -4.74 23.84 32.77
C SER A 472 -5.36 25.23 32.98
N ASP A 473 -6.23 25.37 33.98
CA ASP A 473 -6.84 26.63 34.40
C ASP A 473 -6.01 27.38 35.46
N GLY A 474 -4.87 26.83 35.86
CA GLY A 474 -4.03 27.38 36.92
C GLY A 474 -4.59 27.27 38.35
N LYS A 475 -5.76 26.65 38.52
CA LYS A 475 -6.48 26.58 39.82
C LYS A 475 -6.30 25.22 40.46
N TYR A 476 -6.33 25.18 41.78
CA TYR A 476 -6.39 23.99 42.61
C TYR A 476 -7.74 23.86 43.27
N GLY A 477 -8.14 22.61 43.55
CA GLY A 477 -9.44 22.32 44.19
C GLY A 477 -9.29 21.54 45.49
N GLY A 478 -10.41 21.08 46.03
CA GLY A 478 -10.46 20.20 47.22
C GLY A 478 -10.36 18.73 46.82
N ASN A 479 -11.01 17.88 47.60
CA ASN A 479 -11.15 16.46 47.33
C ASN A 479 -12.37 16.21 46.45
N TYR A 480 -12.15 15.47 45.35
CA TYR A 480 -13.18 15.09 44.40
C TYR A 480 -13.07 13.60 44.08
N PRO A 481 -14.17 12.96 43.58
CA PRO A 481 -14.10 11.60 43.05
C PRO A 481 -13.08 11.52 41.94
N VAL A 482 -12.38 10.39 41.84
CA VAL A 482 -11.36 10.11 40.81
C VAL A 482 -11.93 10.38 39.41
N SER A 483 -13.18 9.99 39.12
CA SER A 483 -13.88 10.28 37.87
C SER A 483 -13.83 11.73 37.46
N TYR A 484 -14.04 12.66 38.41
CA TYR A 484 -13.98 14.11 38.17
C TYR A 484 -12.62 14.53 37.56
N GLY A 485 -11.53 13.95 38.06
CA GLY A 485 -10.18 14.21 37.56
C GLY A 485 -10.03 13.90 36.07
N LEU A 486 -10.62 12.80 35.58
CA LEU A 486 -10.60 12.42 34.17
C LEU A 486 -11.59 13.24 33.33
N ILE A 487 -12.84 13.50 33.86
CA ILE A 487 -13.87 14.30 33.20
C ILE A 487 -13.38 15.74 32.95
N ARG A 488 -12.78 16.36 33.95
CA ARG A 488 -12.28 17.74 33.89
C ARG A 488 -10.82 17.83 33.48
N SER A 489 -10.18 16.68 33.22
CA SER A 489 -8.75 16.59 32.80
C SER A 489 -7.78 17.23 33.81
N ARG A 490 -8.02 17.09 35.12
CA ARG A 490 -7.20 17.68 36.19
C ARG A 490 -5.82 17.04 36.22
N ASN A 491 -4.76 17.83 36.21
CA ASN A 491 -3.38 17.32 36.18
C ASN A 491 -2.96 16.78 37.53
N THR A 492 -3.20 17.52 38.61
CA THR A 492 -2.84 17.13 39.97
C THR A 492 -3.47 15.81 40.39
N MET A 493 -4.76 15.62 40.10
CA MET A 493 -5.46 14.37 40.35
C MET A 493 -4.88 13.22 39.51
N SER A 494 -4.62 13.45 38.20
CA SER A 494 -4.08 12.42 37.31
C SER A 494 -2.68 11.95 37.73
N VAL A 495 -1.84 12.85 38.24
CA VAL A 495 -0.52 12.50 38.78
C VAL A 495 -0.67 11.61 40.03
N ARG A 496 -1.57 11.94 40.96
CA ARG A 496 -1.84 11.12 42.15
C ARG A 496 -2.41 9.75 41.79
N VAL A 497 -3.30 9.68 40.80
CA VAL A 497 -3.83 8.40 40.26
C VAL A 497 -2.69 7.57 39.69
N GLY A 498 -1.80 8.18 38.88
CA GLY A 498 -0.63 7.50 38.31
C GLY A 498 0.36 7.03 39.38
N ASN A 499 0.59 7.86 40.41
CA ASN A 499 1.44 7.48 41.55
C ASN A 499 0.86 6.29 42.33
N TYR A 500 -0.47 6.22 42.50
CA TYR A 500 -1.16 5.07 43.07
C TYR A 500 -1.01 3.82 42.19
N ALA A 501 -1.26 3.95 40.87
CA ALA A 501 -1.12 2.86 39.91
C ALA A 501 0.31 2.29 39.95
N GLY A 502 1.30 3.16 40.02
CA GLY A 502 2.71 2.85 39.94
C GLY A 502 3.20 2.77 38.50
N PHE A 503 4.45 3.11 38.33
CA PHE A 503 5.05 3.31 37.01
C PHE A 503 5.04 2.04 36.14
N SER A 504 5.40 0.89 36.73
CA SER A 504 5.45 -0.40 36.05
C SER A 504 4.08 -0.81 35.48
N ASN A 505 2.99 -0.59 36.24
CA ASN A 505 1.66 -0.95 35.80
C ASN A 505 1.16 -0.04 34.65
N VAL A 506 1.45 1.27 34.74
CA VAL A 506 1.10 2.22 33.66
C VAL A 506 1.90 1.92 32.38
N ARG A 507 3.19 1.55 32.53
CA ARG A 507 4.03 1.13 31.39
C ARG A 507 3.47 -0.13 30.73
N GLU A 508 3.09 -1.14 31.53
CA GLU A 508 2.54 -2.37 31.00
C GLU A 508 1.21 -2.14 30.28
N VAL A 509 0.29 -1.37 30.86
CA VAL A 509 -0.98 -0.99 30.19
C VAL A 509 -0.70 -0.21 28.90
N SER A 510 0.29 0.70 28.88
CA SER A 510 0.70 1.43 27.67
C SER A 510 1.17 0.47 26.57
N ARG A 511 2.02 -0.49 26.91
CA ARG A 511 2.53 -1.52 25.99
C ARG A 511 1.41 -2.40 25.45
N GLN A 512 0.51 -2.87 26.31
CA GLN A 512 -0.64 -3.68 25.93
C GLN A 512 -1.63 -2.89 25.06
N ALA A 513 -1.81 -1.61 25.33
CA ALA A 513 -2.61 -0.72 24.48
C ALA A 513 -1.99 -0.48 23.09
N GLY A 514 -0.71 -0.86 22.90
CA GLY A 514 -0.03 -0.86 21.59
C GLY A 514 0.75 0.40 21.28
N PHE A 515 1.10 1.19 22.28
CA PHE A 515 2.07 2.25 22.11
C PHE A 515 3.47 1.64 21.94
N GLN A 516 4.23 2.12 20.95
CA GLN A 516 5.53 1.55 20.59
C GLN A 516 6.68 2.16 21.37
N LEU A 517 6.61 3.47 21.65
CA LEU A 517 7.64 4.12 22.43
C LEU A 517 7.49 3.77 23.92
N GLU A 518 8.60 3.41 24.53
CA GLU A 518 8.60 3.11 25.95
C GLU A 518 8.26 4.34 26.79
N LEU A 519 7.38 4.16 27.78
CA LEU A 519 6.97 5.23 28.69
C LEU A 519 8.17 5.69 29.52
N PRO A 520 8.59 6.96 29.45
CA PRO A 520 9.70 7.49 30.25
C PRO A 520 9.42 7.40 31.75
N ASP A 521 10.40 7.00 32.56
CA ASP A 521 10.25 6.82 34.01
C ASP A 521 10.28 8.15 34.77
N THR A 522 9.29 9.00 34.45
CA THR A 522 9.10 10.31 35.08
C THR A 522 7.64 10.55 35.40
N PRO A 523 7.29 11.19 36.51
CA PRO A 523 5.89 11.48 36.87
C PRO A 523 5.13 12.34 35.85
N SER A 524 5.82 13.10 35.02
CA SER A 524 5.21 13.85 33.91
C SER A 524 4.61 12.94 32.84
N SER A 525 5.07 11.69 32.72
CA SER A 525 4.52 10.70 31.81
C SER A 525 3.06 10.37 32.10
N TYR A 526 2.59 10.49 33.37
CA TYR A 526 1.19 10.36 33.74
C TYR A 526 0.31 11.46 33.12
N LEU A 527 0.91 12.53 32.63
CA LEU A 527 0.23 13.64 31.94
C LEU A 527 0.37 13.55 30.42
N GLY A 528 1.07 12.52 29.89
CA GLY A 528 1.31 12.34 28.47
C GLY A 528 2.42 13.26 27.94
N SER A 529 3.50 13.48 28.71
CA SER A 529 4.65 14.29 28.29
C SER A 529 5.55 13.57 27.27
N TRP A 530 5.18 12.40 26.81
CA TRP A 530 5.85 11.57 25.82
C TRP A 530 5.05 11.53 24.50
N GLU A 531 5.57 10.87 23.47
CA GLU A 531 5.10 11.00 22.12
C GLU A 531 4.50 9.69 21.58
N ALA A 532 3.46 9.82 20.75
CA ALA A 532 2.90 8.73 19.97
C ALA A 532 2.31 9.25 18.66
N THR A 533 2.04 8.35 17.73
CA THR A 533 1.40 8.66 16.47
C THR A 533 -0.14 8.64 16.59
N PRO A 534 -0.87 9.34 15.72
CA PRO A 534 -2.33 9.21 15.64
C PRO A 534 -2.82 7.77 15.45
N TYR A 535 -2.07 6.96 14.72
CA TYR A 535 -2.35 5.54 14.52
C TYR A 535 -2.33 4.75 15.82
N GLU A 536 -1.28 4.92 16.62
CA GLU A 536 -1.16 4.27 17.93
C GLU A 536 -2.27 4.71 18.87
N VAL A 537 -2.59 6.01 18.92
CA VAL A 537 -3.67 6.55 19.76
C VAL A 537 -5.02 5.98 19.35
N ALA A 538 -5.34 5.92 18.05
CA ALA A 538 -6.61 5.33 17.58
C ALA A 538 -6.70 3.83 17.94
N SER A 539 -5.61 3.10 17.75
CA SER A 539 -5.48 1.69 18.11
C SER A 539 -5.67 1.46 19.61
N ALA A 540 -5.01 2.26 20.44
CA ALA A 540 -5.12 2.14 21.90
C ALA A 540 -6.55 2.40 22.39
N TYR A 541 -7.23 3.39 21.81
CA TYR A 541 -8.62 3.72 22.19
C TYR A 541 -9.62 2.63 21.79
N SER A 542 -9.34 1.82 20.75
CA SER A 542 -10.26 0.77 20.29
C SER A 542 -10.48 -0.35 21.31
N MET A 543 -9.56 -0.53 22.28
CA MET A 543 -9.74 -1.53 23.33
C MET A 543 -10.85 -1.14 24.34
N LEU A 544 -11.09 0.16 24.53
CA LEU A 544 -12.04 0.64 25.55
C LEU A 544 -13.49 0.21 25.26
N PRO A 545 -14.04 0.41 24.02
CA PRO A 545 -15.36 -0.08 23.67
C PRO A 545 -15.47 -1.62 23.62
N ASN A 546 -14.35 -2.33 23.57
CA ASN A 546 -14.31 -3.79 23.51
C ASN A 546 -14.07 -4.45 24.88
N GLY A 547 -14.36 -3.78 25.99
CA GLY A 547 -14.15 -4.36 27.33
C GLY A 547 -12.68 -4.71 27.61
N GLY A 548 -11.73 -3.91 27.11
CA GLY A 548 -10.31 -4.11 27.28
C GLY A 548 -9.66 -5.03 26.26
N ALA A 549 -10.41 -5.64 25.36
CA ALA A 549 -9.86 -6.43 24.25
C ALA A 549 -9.42 -5.52 23.10
N ARG A 550 -8.21 -5.69 22.63
CA ARG A 550 -7.65 -4.96 21.49
C ARG A 550 -7.47 -5.87 20.29
N TYR A 551 -7.84 -5.39 19.11
CA TYR A 551 -7.46 -6.01 17.84
C TYR A 551 -6.24 -5.31 17.27
N ARG A 552 -5.27 -6.09 16.75
CA ARG A 552 -4.12 -5.49 16.06
C ARG A 552 -4.62 -4.80 14.79
N PRO A 553 -4.36 -3.49 14.61
CA PRO A 553 -4.81 -2.81 13.40
C PRO A 553 -4.09 -3.30 12.15
N PHE A 554 -4.81 -3.36 11.03
CA PHE A 554 -4.28 -3.77 9.72
C PHE A 554 -4.97 -3.01 8.58
N LEU A 555 -4.25 -2.87 7.46
CA LEU A 555 -4.71 -2.17 6.25
C LEU A 555 -5.02 -3.12 5.10
N ILE A 556 -4.40 -4.30 5.07
CA ILE A 556 -4.54 -5.26 3.99
C ILE A 556 -5.26 -6.49 4.54
N SER A 557 -6.48 -6.72 4.05
CA SER A 557 -7.28 -7.89 4.45
C SER A 557 -6.92 -9.13 3.64
N GLN A 558 -6.62 -8.97 2.34
CA GLN A 558 -6.32 -10.09 1.46
C GLN A 558 -5.48 -9.66 0.25
N ILE A 559 -4.57 -10.52 -0.19
CA ILE A 559 -3.84 -10.40 -1.44
C ILE A 559 -4.08 -11.67 -2.26
N LYS A 560 -4.52 -11.48 -3.51
CA LYS A 560 -4.68 -12.55 -4.50
C LYS A 560 -3.75 -12.31 -5.67
N ASP A 561 -3.33 -13.39 -6.31
CA ASP A 561 -2.72 -13.32 -7.62
C ASP A 561 -3.78 -13.16 -8.73
N ARG A 562 -3.34 -13.03 -9.98
CA ARG A 562 -4.21 -12.92 -11.15
C ARG A 562 -5.08 -14.15 -11.43
N THR A 563 -4.72 -15.32 -10.88
CA THR A 563 -5.49 -16.56 -11.00
C THR A 563 -6.59 -16.67 -9.95
N GLY A 564 -6.60 -15.74 -8.97
CA GLY A 564 -7.51 -15.72 -7.83
C GLY A 564 -7.00 -16.51 -6.63
N THR A 565 -5.77 -17.05 -6.70
CA THR A 565 -5.13 -17.74 -5.57
C THR A 565 -4.82 -16.75 -4.46
N ILE A 566 -5.21 -17.09 -3.22
CA ILE A 566 -4.95 -16.26 -2.05
C ILE A 566 -3.50 -16.44 -1.63
N LEU A 567 -2.71 -15.37 -1.72
CA LEU A 567 -1.31 -15.33 -1.28
C LEU A 567 -1.18 -14.88 0.18
N TYR A 568 -2.10 -14.05 0.65
CA TYR A 568 -2.08 -13.49 1.99
C TYR A 568 -3.49 -13.20 2.48
N SER A 569 -3.74 -13.40 3.78
CA SER A 569 -5.00 -13.03 4.44
C SER A 569 -4.74 -12.71 5.91
N THR A 570 -5.36 -11.62 6.40
CA THR A 570 -5.24 -11.19 7.79
C THR A 570 -6.55 -11.49 8.53
N PRO A 571 -6.60 -12.50 9.41
CA PRO A 571 -7.74 -12.69 10.29
C PRO A 571 -7.70 -11.66 11.44
N PRO A 572 -8.84 -11.15 11.90
CA PRO A 572 -8.91 -10.36 13.13
C PRO A 572 -8.49 -11.21 14.33
N LEU A 573 -7.48 -10.77 15.07
CA LEU A 573 -6.98 -11.48 16.25
C LEU A 573 -7.05 -10.56 17.46
N PRO A 574 -8.03 -10.77 18.38
CA PRO A 574 -8.13 -10.03 19.63
C PRO A 574 -7.17 -10.59 20.67
N TYR A 575 -6.71 -9.71 21.55
CA TYR A 575 -6.09 -10.08 22.81
C TYR A 575 -6.53 -9.14 23.92
N GLN A 576 -6.63 -9.66 25.15
CA GLN A 576 -7.05 -8.89 26.31
C GLN A 576 -5.90 -8.00 26.78
N ALA A 577 -6.04 -6.68 26.62
CA ALA A 577 -5.05 -5.68 26.97
C ALA A 577 -5.25 -5.07 28.38
N ALA A 578 -6.48 -5.13 28.91
CA ALA A 578 -6.83 -4.69 30.26
C ALA A 578 -8.04 -5.46 30.78
N SER A 579 -8.33 -5.38 32.08
CA SER A 579 -9.53 -6.01 32.62
C SER A 579 -10.81 -5.35 32.06
N SER A 580 -11.85 -6.17 31.87
CA SER A 580 -13.10 -5.67 31.28
C SER A 580 -13.81 -4.68 32.21
N GLY A 581 -13.72 -4.88 33.52
CA GLY A 581 -14.30 -3.97 34.52
C GLY A 581 -13.62 -2.60 34.54
N SER A 582 -12.29 -2.56 34.44
CA SER A 582 -11.55 -1.31 34.36
C SER A 582 -11.84 -0.55 33.05
N ALA A 583 -11.85 -1.27 31.90
CA ALA A 583 -12.19 -0.69 30.60
C ALA A 583 -13.62 -0.12 30.60
N TRP A 584 -14.58 -0.84 31.16
CA TRP A 584 -15.95 -0.38 31.32
C TRP A 584 -16.04 0.88 32.21
N SER A 585 -15.32 0.89 33.35
CA SER A 585 -15.29 2.03 34.28
C SER A 585 -14.70 3.27 33.61
N VAL A 586 -13.60 3.13 32.89
CA VAL A 586 -12.99 4.22 32.12
C VAL A 586 -13.94 4.70 31.03
N SER A 587 -14.61 3.78 30.30
CA SER A 587 -15.56 4.13 29.23
C SER A 587 -16.76 4.92 29.75
N LYS A 588 -17.30 4.55 30.93
CA LYS A 588 -18.35 5.34 31.58
C LYS A 588 -17.90 6.78 31.85
N ILE A 589 -16.70 6.96 32.40
CA ILE A 589 -16.17 8.30 32.68
C ILE A 589 -15.95 9.07 31.37
N LEU A 590 -15.44 8.41 30.30
CA LEU A 590 -15.21 9.06 29.01
C LEU A 590 -16.50 9.45 28.28
N GLN A 591 -17.63 8.79 28.53
CA GLN A 591 -18.95 9.24 28.08
C GLN A 591 -19.33 10.58 28.76
N GLU A 592 -19.02 10.74 30.03
CA GLU A 592 -19.25 12.02 30.74
C GLU A 592 -18.34 13.14 30.22
N VAL A 593 -17.12 12.83 29.75
CA VAL A 593 -16.26 13.82 29.07
C VAL A 593 -16.96 14.45 27.87
N THR A 594 -17.73 13.64 27.09
CA THR A 594 -18.45 14.11 25.90
C THR A 594 -19.80 14.73 26.18
N THR A 595 -20.34 14.61 27.39
CA THR A 595 -21.62 15.18 27.77
C THR A 595 -21.48 16.43 28.67
N THR A 596 -20.67 16.35 29.71
CA THR A 596 -20.50 17.40 30.71
C THR A 596 -19.08 17.91 30.88
N GLY A 597 -18.10 17.15 30.29
CA GLY A 597 -16.66 17.39 30.45
C GLY A 597 -16.05 18.27 29.35
N THR A 598 -14.76 18.04 29.09
CA THR A 598 -13.96 18.89 28.16
C THR A 598 -14.36 18.77 26.71
N ALA A 599 -15.15 17.76 26.32
CA ALA A 599 -15.67 17.55 24.98
C ALA A 599 -17.19 17.70 24.87
N ALA A 600 -17.83 18.40 25.79
CA ALA A 600 -19.30 18.59 25.81
C ALA A 600 -19.88 19.25 24.53
N ALA A 601 -19.02 19.88 23.70
CA ALA A 601 -19.41 20.49 22.44
C ALA A 601 -19.83 19.46 21.36
N VAL A 602 -19.58 18.13 21.51
CA VAL A 602 -19.93 17.09 20.55
C VAL A 602 -21.37 17.23 20.05
N LYS A 603 -22.34 17.37 20.97
CA LYS A 603 -23.76 17.48 20.64
C LYS A 603 -24.06 18.77 19.87
N MET A 604 -23.48 19.91 20.28
CA MET A 604 -23.64 21.19 19.59
C MET A 604 -23.04 21.18 18.18
N LEU A 605 -21.99 20.39 17.94
CA LEU A 605 -21.40 20.16 16.64
C LEU A 605 -22.24 19.22 15.78
N GLY A 606 -23.33 18.66 16.31
CA GLY A 606 -24.30 17.86 15.58
C GLY A 606 -24.09 16.36 15.60
N PHE A 607 -23.37 15.82 16.57
CA PHE A 607 -23.31 14.37 16.82
C PHE A 607 -23.99 14.05 18.16
N ASP A 608 -25.23 13.56 18.07
CA ASP A 608 -26.13 13.30 19.21
C ASP A 608 -26.15 11.81 19.63
N LYS A 609 -25.32 11.00 19.03
CA LYS A 609 -25.23 9.56 19.31
C LYS A 609 -24.31 9.27 20.49
N PRO A 610 -24.49 8.09 21.15
CA PRO A 610 -23.60 7.67 22.23
C PRO A 610 -22.14 7.63 21.77
N CYS A 611 -21.28 8.33 22.49
CA CYS A 611 -19.87 8.38 22.24
C CYS A 611 -19.07 8.64 23.51
N ALA A 612 -17.81 8.29 23.48
CA ALA A 612 -16.86 8.53 24.55
C ALA A 612 -15.56 9.06 23.98
N GLY A 613 -14.78 9.80 24.74
CA GLY A 613 -13.52 10.32 24.23
C GLY A 613 -12.80 11.25 25.19
N LYS A 614 -11.63 11.69 24.78
CA LYS A 614 -10.75 12.56 25.56
C LYS A 614 -10.10 13.62 24.70
N THR A 615 -10.12 14.85 25.16
CA THR A 615 -9.32 15.95 24.60
C THR A 615 -7.89 15.90 25.11
N GLY A 616 -6.95 16.26 24.24
CA GLY A 616 -5.56 16.51 24.59
C GLY A 616 -5.14 17.88 24.10
N THR A 617 -4.31 18.54 24.89
CA THR A 617 -3.66 19.79 24.52
C THR A 617 -2.33 19.82 25.23
N THR A 618 -1.27 20.05 24.48
CA THR A 618 0.05 20.19 25.06
C THR A 618 0.35 21.62 25.49
N ASN A 619 1.40 21.80 26.25
CA ASN A 619 1.81 23.12 26.71
C ASN A 619 1.98 24.09 25.53
N ASN A 620 1.55 25.33 25.73
CA ASN A 620 1.62 26.40 24.73
C ASN A 620 0.81 26.11 23.43
N PHE A 621 -0.19 25.23 23.45
CA PHE A 621 -1.05 24.91 22.30
C PHE A 621 -0.28 24.42 21.05
N LYS A 622 0.76 23.61 21.24
CA LYS A 622 1.56 23.06 20.14
C LYS A 622 0.86 21.91 19.44
N ASP A 623 0.22 21.03 20.22
CA ASP A 623 -0.49 19.86 19.75
C ASP A 623 -1.90 19.86 20.33
N ALA A 624 -2.88 19.74 19.45
CA ALA A 624 -4.29 19.61 19.79
C ALA A 624 -4.77 18.21 19.38
N TRP A 625 -5.34 17.48 20.33
CA TRP A 625 -5.80 16.12 20.13
C TRP A 625 -7.25 15.95 20.51
N PHE A 626 -7.94 15.09 19.78
CA PHE A 626 -9.14 14.43 20.26
C PHE A 626 -9.10 12.96 19.87
N ALA A 627 -9.18 12.07 20.84
CA ALA A 627 -9.36 10.64 20.64
C ALA A 627 -10.69 10.23 21.24
N GLY A 628 -11.56 9.65 20.40
CA GLY A 628 -12.90 9.27 20.82
C GLY A 628 -13.40 8.06 20.03
N TYR A 629 -14.45 7.46 20.55
CA TYR A 629 -15.05 6.26 19.99
C TYR A 629 -16.56 6.19 20.18
N THR A 630 -17.18 5.36 19.35
CA THR A 630 -18.51 4.80 19.51
C THR A 630 -18.36 3.31 19.80
N THR A 631 -19.45 2.56 19.87
CA THR A 631 -19.38 1.10 19.97
C THR A 631 -18.74 0.46 18.73
N SER A 632 -18.87 1.06 17.55
CA SER A 632 -18.33 0.51 16.29
C SER A 632 -16.93 0.99 15.95
N LEU A 633 -16.63 2.27 16.14
CA LEU A 633 -15.41 2.91 15.62
C LEU A 633 -14.65 3.68 16.69
N SER A 634 -13.33 3.64 16.59
CA SER A 634 -12.40 4.55 17.28
C SER A 634 -11.73 5.47 16.27
N CYS A 635 -11.60 6.76 16.64
CA CYS A 635 -10.96 7.75 15.79
C CYS A 635 -10.08 8.67 16.63
N ALA A 636 -8.82 8.85 16.22
CA ALA A 636 -7.90 9.82 16.78
C ALA A 636 -7.61 10.93 15.76
N VAL A 637 -7.70 12.17 16.20
CA VAL A 637 -7.41 13.37 15.41
C VAL A 637 -6.36 14.21 16.09
N TRP A 638 -5.35 14.60 15.35
CA TRP A 638 -4.31 15.53 15.76
C TRP A 638 -4.29 16.75 14.85
N CYS A 639 -4.05 17.94 15.44
CA CYS A 639 -3.78 19.18 14.72
C CYS A 639 -2.57 19.88 15.34
N GLY A 640 -1.65 20.35 14.49
CA GLY A 640 -0.39 20.97 14.93
C GLY A 640 0.43 21.57 13.80
N MET A 641 1.54 22.21 14.16
CA MET A 641 2.57 22.66 13.23
C MET A 641 3.70 21.64 13.18
N ASP A 642 4.31 21.42 12.00
CA ASP A 642 5.41 20.45 11.84
C ASP A 642 6.64 20.81 12.68
N ASP A 643 6.91 22.09 12.83
CA ASP A 643 8.02 22.64 13.62
C ASP A 643 7.71 22.78 15.11
N SER A 644 6.62 22.21 15.61
CA SER A 644 6.18 22.26 16.99
C SER A 644 5.95 23.69 17.55
N GLN A 645 5.65 24.64 16.70
CA GLN A 645 5.20 25.97 17.13
C GLN A 645 3.78 25.91 17.70
N ARG A 646 3.39 26.94 18.44
CA ARG A 646 2.02 27.14 18.88
C ARG A 646 1.09 27.21 17.67
N THR A 647 -0.02 26.49 17.69
CA THR A 647 -1.03 26.53 16.63
C THR A 647 -1.73 27.89 16.53
N VAL A 648 -2.60 28.17 17.50
CA VAL A 648 -3.27 29.45 17.70
C VAL A 648 -3.50 29.66 19.20
N GLN A 649 -3.76 30.88 19.64
CA GLN A 649 -4.18 31.13 21.00
C GLN A 649 -5.53 30.44 21.24
N GLY A 650 -5.64 29.65 22.31
CA GLY A 650 -6.83 28.84 22.59
C GLY A 650 -7.05 27.65 21.67
N GLY A 651 -5.95 27.17 21.01
CA GLY A 651 -5.93 25.97 20.16
C GLY A 651 -6.04 24.68 20.96
N TYR A 652 -7.17 24.49 21.64
CA TYR A 652 -7.48 23.27 22.39
C TYR A 652 -7.91 22.13 21.47
N GLY A 653 -7.75 20.89 21.92
CA GLY A 653 -8.28 19.72 21.23
C GLY A 653 -9.79 19.81 20.97
N ALA A 654 -10.54 20.43 21.88
CA ALA A 654 -11.98 20.69 21.72
C ALA A 654 -12.31 21.69 20.58
N THR A 655 -11.39 22.58 20.23
CA THR A 655 -11.61 23.61 19.20
C THR A 655 -11.04 23.24 17.84
N LEU A 656 -9.91 22.51 17.80
CA LEU A 656 -9.23 22.16 16.56
C LEU A 656 -9.58 20.74 16.08
N SER A 657 -9.48 19.73 16.95
CA SER A 657 -9.56 18.31 16.56
C SER A 657 -10.97 17.72 16.71
N LEU A 658 -11.73 18.13 17.73
CA LEU A 658 -13.08 17.62 17.97
C LEU A 658 -14.05 17.87 16.79
N PRO A 659 -14.08 19.05 16.12
CA PRO A 659 -14.97 19.26 14.97
C PRO A 659 -14.68 18.31 13.82
N ILE A 660 -13.39 17.97 13.57
CA ILE A 660 -12.97 17.01 12.55
C ILE A 660 -13.50 15.61 12.88
N TRP A 661 -13.32 15.19 14.13
CA TRP A 661 -13.83 13.91 14.63
C TRP A 661 -15.35 13.81 14.45
N VAL A 662 -16.09 14.83 14.83
CA VAL A 662 -17.56 14.89 14.70
C VAL A 662 -18.00 14.73 13.25
N ASP A 663 -17.38 15.43 12.30
CA ASP A 663 -17.72 15.33 10.88
C ASP A 663 -17.45 13.94 10.30
N ILE A 664 -16.35 13.28 10.71
CA ILE A 664 -16.05 11.92 10.35
C ILE A 664 -17.11 10.95 10.89
N MET A 665 -17.42 11.04 12.20
CA MET A 665 -18.33 10.10 12.86
C MET A 665 -19.77 10.25 12.39
N LYS A 666 -20.23 11.47 12.06
CA LYS A 666 -21.54 11.70 11.43
C LYS A 666 -21.66 10.98 10.10
N THR A 667 -20.61 10.94 9.32
CA THR A 667 -20.61 10.23 8.05
C THR A 667 -20.57 8.72 8.26
N ALA A 668 -19.73 8.24 9.18
CA ALA A 668 -19.66 6.84 9.54
C ALA A 668 -21.01 6.28 9.99
N GLU A 669 -21.73 7.03 10.86
CA GLU A 669 -23.08 6.66 11.30
C GLU A 669 -24.07 6.49 10.14
N ARG A 670 -24.02 7.40 9.15
CA ARG A 670 -24.85 7.32 7.93
C ARG A 670 -24.49 6.13 7.05
N LEU A 671 -23.23 5.74 7.02
CA LEU A 671 -22.71 4.61 6.24
C LEU A 671 -22.96 3.26 6.91
N GLY A 672 -23.59 3.22 8.09
CA GLY A 672 -23.97 1.97 8.76
C GLY A 672 -23.10 1.58 9.95
N TYR A 673 -22.04 2.33 10.28
CA TYR A 673 -21.23 2.11 11.49
C TYR A 673 -21.96 2.71 12.71
N LYS A 674 -22.92 1.94 13.23
CA LYS A 674 -23.87 2.44 14.22
C LYS A 674 -23.26 2.70 15.58
N ALA A 675 -23.51 3.87 16.13
CA ALA A 675 -23.19 4.24 17.49
C ALA A 675 -24.32 3.80 18.43
N ASN A 676 -24.29 2.52 18.80
CA ASN A 676 -25.25 1.95 19.74
C ASN A 676 -25.00 2.41 21.18
N GLN A 677 -25.94 2.11 22.09
CA GLN A 677 -25.73 2.32 23.51
C GLN A 677 -24.59 1.44 24.02
N PHE A 678 -23.77 1.97 24.92
CA PHE A 678 -22.68 1.22 25.55
C PHE A 678 -23.14 0.15 26.54
N THR A 679 -24.43 -0.14 26.62
CA THR A 679 -25.00 -1.22 27.44
C THR A 679 -24.48 -2.61 27.05
N GLN A 680 -23.98 -2.78 25.82
CA GLN A 680 -23.32 -3.99 25.36
C GLN A 680 -21.91 -4.19 25.95
N MET A 681 -21.40 -3.19 26.65
CA MET A 681 -20.08 -3.22 27.29
C MET A 681 -20.14 -3.64 28.77
N THR A 682 -21.26 -4.20 29.24
CA THR A 682 -21.31 -4.83 30.57
C THR A 682 -20.21 -5.90 30.65
N PRO A 683 -19.42 -5.90 31.74
CA PRO A 683 -18.40 -6.94 31.91
C PRO A 683 -19.03 -8.32 31.80
N ASP A 684 -18.36 -9.26 31.13
CA ASP A 684 -18.82 -10.65 30.98
C ASP A 684 -19.05 -11.33 32.32
N THR A 685 -18.38 -10.84 33.36
CA THR A 685 -18.49 -11.31 34.76
C THR A 685 -19.72 -10.75 35.49
N GLY A 686 -20.46 -9.79 34.88
CA GLY A 686 -21.61 -9.13 35.45
C GLY A 686 -21.26 -8.06 36.48
N LEU A 687 -22.31 -7.52 37.11
CA LEU A 687 -22.22 -6.49 38.15
C LEU A 687 -22.67 -7.04 39.49
N VAL A 688 -22.02 -6.64 40.57
CA VAL A 688 -22.39 -6.97 41.96
C VAL A 688 -22.64 -5.68 42.74
N SER A 689 -23.69 -5.69 43.54
CA SER A 689 -23.97 -4.57 44.45
C SER A 689 -22.98 -4.59 45.62
N CYS A 690 -22.31 -3.46 45.84
CA CYS A 690 -21.31 -3.28 46.89
C CYS A 690 -21.61 -2.04 47.73
N THR A 691 -21.62 -2.17 49.06
CA THR A 691 -21.59 -1.02 49.97
C THR A 691 -20.13 -0.61 50.18
N LEU A 692 -19.79 0.62 49.76
CA LEU A 692 -18.42 1.10 49.63
C LEU A 692 -18.20 2.39 50.41
N CYS A 693 -16.97 2.68 50.78
CA CYS A 693 -16.52 3.94 51.38
C CYS A 693 -16.03 4.91 50.28
N LYS A 694 -16.58 6.11 50.20
CA LYS A 694 -16.16 7.16 49.23
C LYS A 694 -14.69 7.59 49.35
N GLN A 695 -14.08 7.45 50.54
CA GLN A 695 -12.72 7.88 50.78
C GLN A 695 -11.68 6.82 50.45
N SER A 696 -11.96 5.53 50.73
CA SER A 696 -11.01 4.44 50.46
C SER A 696 -11.31 3.63 49.23
N GLY A 697 -12.54 3.67 48.70
CA GLY A 697 -13.00 2.80 47.62
C GLY A 697 -13.20 1.34 48.03
N LYS A 698 -12.96 0.98 49.29
CA LYS A 698 -13.09 -0.37 49.84
C LYS A 698 -14.49 -0.59 50.45
N ARG A 699 -14.76 -1.86 50.85
CA ARG A 699 -16.01 -2.20 51.53
C ARG A 699 -16.24 -1.29 52.76
N ALA A 700 -17.40 -0.72 52.84
CA ALA A 700 -17.73 0.18 53.94
C ALA A 700 -17.86 -0.57 55.27
N THR A 701 -17.49 0.11 56.36
CA THR A 701 -17.70 -0.32 57.73
C THR A 701 -18.82 0.49 58.39
N THR A 702 -19.20 0.13 59.58
CA THR A 702 -20.13 0.96 60.38
C THR A 702 -19.55 2.35 60.65
N GLY A 703 -18.23 2.49 60.71
CA GLY A 703 -17.56 3.78 60.82
C GLY A 703 -17.75 4.64 59.57
N CYS A 704 -17.78 4.05 58.37
CA CYS A 704 -18.07 4.77 57.15
C CYS A 704 -19.52 5.32 57.11
N ALA A 705 -20.48 4.52 57.59
CA ALA A 705 -21.87 4.94 57.72
C ALA A 705 -22.02 6.11 58.70
N ALA A 706 -21.40 6.00 59.88
CA ALA A 706 -21.37 7.07 60.87
C ALA A 706 -20.72 8.38 60.36
N ALA A 707 -19.69 8.26 59.52
CA ALA A 707 -19.01 9.40 58.87
C ALA A 707 -19.70 9.91 57.63
N GLY A 708 -20.87 9.36 57.21
CA GLY A 708 -21.58 9.74 56.00
C GLY A 708 -20.82 9.48 54.68
N THR A 709 -19.86 8.55 54.72
CA THR A 709 -19.02 8.22 53.59
C THR A 709 -19.37 6.91 52.92
N SER A 710 -20.37 6.14 53.43
CA SER A 710 -20.86 4.92 52.80
C SER A 710 -21.90 5.18 51.73
N TYR A 711 -21.90 4.33 50.69
CA TYR A 711 -22.87 4.36 49.57
C TYR A 711 -22.91 2.99 48.89
N VAL A 712 -24.00 2.72 48.18
CA VAL A 712 -24.15 1.46 47.41
C VAL A 712 -23.88 1.73 45.94
N ASP A 713 -23.09 0.85 45.29
CA ASP A 713 -22.78 0.94 43.87
C ASP A 713 -22.83 -0.45 43.21
N GLN A 714 -23.10 -0.45 41.89
CA GLN A 714 -23.01 -1.62 41.05
C GLN A 714 -21.60 -1.69 40.46
N VAL A 715 -20.83 -2.68 40.87
CA VAL A 715 -19.40 -2.82 40.55
C VAL A 715 -19.20 -4.05 39.72
N PRO A 716 -18.38 -3.99 38.64
CA PRO A 716 -17.93 -5.20 37.94
C PRO A 716 -17.30 -6.20 38.90
N VAL A 717 -17.68 -7.49 38.79
CA VAL A 717 -17.26 -8.55 39.71
C VAL A 717 -15.74 -8.70 39.76
N ASP A 718 -15.07 -8.55 38.62
CA ASP A 718 -13.61 -8.66 38.45
C ASP A 718 -12.80 -7.60 39.21
N ILE A 719 -13.39 -6.42 39.45
CA ILE A 719 -12.76 -5.31 40.18
C ILE A 719 -13.47 -4.97 41.49
N ALA A 720 -14.45 -5.76 41.89
CA ALA A 720 -15.16 -5.55 43.16
C ALA A 720 -14.24 -5.86 44.36
N PRO A 721 -14.16 -4.97 45.35
CA PRO A 721 -13.40 -5.25 46.55
C PRO A 721 -13.89 -6.55 47.21
N ALA A 722 -12.98 -7.45 47.64
CA ALA A 722 -13.32 -8.64 48.36
C ALA A 722 -14.15 -8.31 49.62
N LYS A 723 -15.00 -9.24 50.06
CA LYS A 723 -15.87 -9.00 51.21
C LYS A 723 -15.09 -8.63 52.49
N ASN A 724 -13.86 -9.08 52.63
CA ASN A 724 -12.96 -8.79 53.72
C ASN A 724 -12.04 -7.58 53.50
N ASP A 725 -12.07 -6.94 52.32
CA ASP A 725 -11.28 -5.75 52.04
C ASP A 725 -12.02 -4.49 52.56
N LEU A 726 -11.96 -4.33 53.84
CA LEU A 726 -12.68 -3.29 54.59
C LEU A 726 -11.94 -1.95 54.53
N CYS A 727 -12.68 -0.86 54.68
CA CYS A 727 -12.15 0.48 54.76
C CYS A 727 -11.14 0.66 55.90
N PRO A 728 -9.86 1.00 55.64
CA PRO A 728 -8.86 1.20 56.66
C PRO A 728 -8.98 2.54 57.37
N ILE A 729 -9.70 3.50 56.74
CA ILE A 729 -9.85 4.88 57.24
C ILE A 729 -10.88 4.94 58.38
N HIS A 730 -11.91 4.08 58.34
CA HIS A 730 -13.00 4.05 59.33
C HIS A 730 -13.13 2.60 59.87
N PRO A 731 -12.25 2.20 60.79
CA PRO A 731 -12.05 0.78 61.14
C PRO A 731 -13.05 0.16 62.12
N ILE A 732 -14.29 0.61 62.14
CA ILE A 732 -15.34 0.03 63.00
C ILE A 732 -16.07 -1.08 62.23
N LYS A 733 -16.55 -2.13 62.93
CA LYS A 733 -17.14 -3.35 62.36
C LYS A 733 -17.83 -3.19 61.02
N ALA A 734 -17.65 -4.13 60.12
CA ALA A 734 -18.31 -4.17 58.83
C ALA A 734 -19.82 -4.00 58.94
N VAL A 735 -20.42 -3.17 58.07
CA VAL A 735 -21.89 -3.10 57.96
C VAL A 735 -22.37 -4.43 57.42
N SER A 736 -23.02 -5.25 58.25
CA SER A 736 -23.71 -6.45 57.81
C SER A 736 -25.02 -6.02 57.11
N ASN A 737 -24.96 -5.79 55.81
CA ASN A 737 -26.16 -5.71 55.00
C ASN A 737 -26.48 -7.11 54.48
N ASP A 738 -27.62 -7.64 54.90
CA ASP A 738 -28.17 -8.92 54.38
C ASP A 738 -28.55 -8.82 52.85
N GLU A 739 -28.24 -7.71 52.21
CA GLU A 739 -28.55 -7.44 50.79
C GLU A 739 -27.50 -7.96 49.80
N ASP A 740 -26.41 -8.61 50.27
CA ASP A 740 -25.48 -9.32 49.37
C ASP A 740 -26.09 -10.68 48.89
N THR A 741 -27.34 -10.94 49.15
CA THR A 741 -28.10 -12.06 48.62
C THR A 741 -28.63 -11.73 47.24
N PRO A 742 -28.40 -12.52 46.19
CA PRO A 742 -29.06 -12.34 44.93
C PRO A 742 -30.58 -12.41 45.11
N PRO A 743 -31.42 -11.61 44.43
CA PRO A 743 -32.87 -11.62 44.56
C PRO A 743 -33.41 -13.05 44.44
N ARG A 744 -34.31 -13.41 45.33
CA ARG A 744 -34.94 -14.75 45.32
C ARG A 744 -35.67 -14.98 43.99
N PRO A 745 -35.70 -16.22 43.49
CA PRO A 745 -36.18 -16.58 42.15
C PRO A 745 -37.68 -16.41 41.89
N SER A 746 -38.45 -15.69 42.71
CA SER A 746 -39.91 -15.59 42.59
C SER A 746 -40.43 -14.63 41.51
N ASP A 747 -39.58 -13.80 40.91
CA ASP A 747 -40.00 -12.85 39.87
C ASP A 747 -39.33 -13.03 38.47
N ARG A 748 -38.95 -14.24 38.17
CA ARG A 748 -38.44 -14.57 36.82
C ARG A 748 -39.56 -14.95 35.88
N PRO A 749 -39.65 -14.35 34.68
CA PRO A 749 -40.46 -14.90 33.60
C PRO A 749 -39.96 -16.31 33.22
N LEU A 750 -40.89 -17.21 32.93
CA LEU A 750 -40.69 -18.59 32.58
C LEU A 750 -39.55 -18.81 31.57
N ARG A 751 -38.54 -19.56 31.95
CA ARG A 751 -37.40 -19.98 31.14
C ARG A 751 -37.85 -21.05 30.14
N ALA A 752 -37.47 -20.88 28.88
CA ALA A 752 -37.46 -21.97 27.90
C ALA A 752 -36.44 -23.04 28.32
N GLN A 753 -36.81 -24.31 28.18
CA GLN A 753 -35.98 -25.46 28.56
C GLN A 753 -34.69 -25.53 27.74
N PRO A 754 -33.55 -25.93 28.30
CA PRO A 754 -32.31 -26.09 27.55
C PRO A 754 -32.31 -27.38 26.74
N VAL A 755 -31.81 -27.31 25.55
CA VAL A 755 -31.37 -28.46 24.75
C VAL A 755 -29.95 -28.80 25.21
N ASP A 756 -29.70 -30.08 25.49
CA ASP A 756 -28.40 -30.61 25.95
C ASP A 756 -27.28 -30.31 24.92
N GLU A 757 -26.26 -29.57 25.32
CA GLU A 757 -24.97 -29.51 24.64
C GLU A 757 -23.85 -30.14 25.45
N PRO A 758 -22.89 -30.83 24.81
CA PRO A 758 -21.84 -31.55 25.51
C PRO A 758 -20.77 -30.62 26.11
N SER A 759 -20.32 -30.94 27.29
CA SER A 759 -19.30 -30.26 28.08
C SER A 759 -18.01 -29.96 27.28
N ARG A 760 -17.67 -28.69 27.14
CA ARG A 760 -16.32 -28.24 26.73
C ARG A 760 -15.64 -27.57 27.91
N THR A 761 -14.55 -28.18 28.36
CA THR A 761 -13.60 -27.62 29.32
C THR A 761 -12.93 -26.38 28.70
N PRO A 762 -12.79 -25.25 29.39
CA PRO A 762 -12.07 -24.10 28.84
C PRO A 762 -10.57 -24.40 28.77
N LEU A 763 -10.01 -24.36 27.56
CA LEU A 763 -8.57 -24.34 27.37
C LEU A 763 -8.03 -22.96 27.79
N ARG A 764 -7.21 -22.98 28.85
CA ARG A 764 -6.43 -21.83 29.31
C ARG A 764 -5.47 -21.42 28.20
N ALA A 765 -5.63 -20.23 27.63
CA ALA A 765 -4.68 -19.68 26.66
C ALA A 765 -3.33 -19.41 27.35
N GLN A 766 -2.27 -20.04 26.84
CA GLN A 766 -0.90 -19.66 27.17
C GLN A 766 -0.53 -18.40 26.37
N PRO A 767 0.31 -17.50 26.90
CA PRO A 767 0.81 -16.37 26.15
C PRO A 767 1.70 -16.89 25.00
N LEU A 768 1.36 -16.53 23.77
CA LEU A 768 2.22 -16.74 22.62
C LEU A 768 3.31 -15.66 22.62
N GLU A 769 4.56 -16.09 22.67
CA GLU A 769 5.72 -15.22 22.39
C GLU A 769 5.58 -14.62 20.98
N GLU A 770 5.87 -13.34 20.84
CA GLU A 770 5.88 -12.67 19.53
C GLU A 770 6.91 -13.35 18.62
N PRO A 771 6.55 -13.71 17.38
CA PRO A 771 7.55 -14.17 16.42
C PRO A 771 8.43 -13.00 16.01
N SER A 772 9.71 -13.09 16.28
CA SER A 772 10.75 -12.12 15.97
C SER A 772 11.18 -12.08 14.50
N GLN A 773 10.44 -12.74 13.60
CA GLN A 773 10.74 -12.72 12.16
C GLN A 773 9.46 -12.71 11.31
N PRO A 774 9.43 -12.02 10.16
CA PRO A 774 8.31 -12.07 9.22
C PRO A 774 8.18 -13.48 8.63
N LEU A 775 6.94 -13.99 8.62
CA LEU A 775 6.59 -15.24 7.96
C LEU A 775 6.90 -15.12 6.45
N ARG A 776 7.92 -15.84 5.99
CA ARG A 776 8.16 -16.05 4.55
C ARG A 776 7.02 -16.91 3.99
N ALA A 777 6.40 -16.43 2.92
CA ALA A 777 5.52 -17.28 2.12
C ALA A 777 6.37 -18.44 1.55
N GLN A 778 6.04 -19.68 1.93
CA GLN A 778 6.60 -20.86 1.28
C GLN A 778 5.84 -21.13 -0.02
N PRO A 779 6.52 -21.46 -1.11
CA PRO A 779 5.85 -21.94 -2.31
C PRO A 779 5.22 -23.30 -2.01
N VAL A 780 3.97 -23.46 -2.38
CA VAL A 780 3.33 -24.77 -2.44
C VAL A 780 3.82 -25.45 -3.71
N GLU A 781 4.43 -26.64 -3.59
CA GLU A 781 4.78 -27.51 -4.72
C GLU A 781 3.55 -27.96 -5.51
#